data_4d32e76b77d5dcfb40105ed4d42ec357
#
_entry.id   4d32e76b77d5dcfb40105ed4d42ec357
#
_cell.length_a   1.000
_cell.length_b   1.000
_cell.length_c   1.000
_cell.angle_alpha   90.00
_cell.angle_beta   90.00
_cell.angle_gamma   90.00
#
_symmetry.space_group_name_H-M   'P 1'
#
loop_
_entity.id
_entity.type
_entity.pdbx_description
1 polymer ?
#
loop_
_entity_poly.entity_id
_entity_poly.type
_entity_poly.pdbx_seq_one_letter_code
_entity_poly.pdbx_strand_id
1 'polypeptide(L)'
;MYDKMKTSQNTKNGKRGEKKTSRVFKRKFQEYMMNKLAVAGLLISLALIALIGVIYHIIDTNGDSYYKIVLSQRQRKYANRVIPYKRGDIVDRNGTFIAMSEKVYNLVIDPSQILAYDDDTAKNERYLQPTADLLSEYFGVDANEFRNMILEKGSKSYYLRYKGGRRLSYDQKNELEALIQSKNEAYKASEDENEKVKRVVGLWFEDEYRRIYPYDSMGSFMIGFSSGDGSSGTGGIEQYYNDELVGVNGREYGYLDDSNNLEGVVKPAINGNTVVSTLDINIQNIAQKYVDEWQNTIGSKRTAAIVMNPNNGEILAMASSDAYDLNNPRDLGDRYTENELYALGLTEAAADYKRKNGTAITEDQVPDYYKREDIVSLGTQVAWNQRWRNFIISDTYEPGSPAKIFTVAAGLEEGVLTGNETYVCNGHLHVGGRDIYCVSRIVGHGTLTVQQALMKSCNVALMQMASSMGVDRFAKYQEIFGFGEKTGIDLPGEADTTNLIYHADNMGPVELATSSFGQGYTVTMVQMAAALSSVVNGGTYYQPHVVRQILNENGSVVEKKDPVVVRETVSQSTASFLKEAMFQVVANGTGSAAAVAGYEVGGKTGTAEKLPRKSGRYLVSFAGFAPVSDPQVVVYVIIDEPGFPPGPEQAHSSYASGVFSKIMGEILPYINVFPTEDTGDETTNPVEGLPENEGINDGEAAQTPAPQLVDRRMKAIAEKLSVECLVNVHETH
;
A
#
# COMPACT_ATOMS: atom_id res chain seq x y z
N MET A 1 -73.46 8.61 -17.86
CA MET A 1 -74.47 8.64 -18.92
C MET A 1 -74.56 7.22 -19.44
N TYR A 2 -75.62 6.56 -18.96
CA TYR A 2 -76.68 5.90 -19.72
C TYR A 2 -76.19 4.73 -20.60
N ASP A 3 -76.66 3.59 -20.52
CA ASP A 3 -77.84 2.87 -19.96
C ASP A 3 -78.11 1.70 -20.87
N LYS A 4 -78.38 0.56 -20.25
CA LYS A 4 -79.50 -0.37 -20.53
C LYS A 4 -79.60 -1.01 -21.93
N MET A 5 -79.92 -2.18 -22.07
CA MET A 5 -80.96 -3.14 -21.71
C MET A 5 -80.95 -4.27 -22.76
N LYS A 6 -81.28 -5.41 -22.57
CA LYS A 6 -82.30 -6.31 -22.07
C LYS A 6 -82.34 -7.61 -22.90
N THR A 7 -82.45 -8.70 -22.21
CA THR A 7 -83.43 -9.82 -22.33
C THR A 7 -83.52 -10.58 -23.67
N SER A 8 -83.73 -11.88 -23.74
CA SER A 8 -84.60 -12.80 -23.04
C SER A 8 -84.39 -14.28 -23.49
N GLN A 9 -84.55 -15.17 -22.57
CA GLN A 9 -85.40 -16.39 -22.50
C GLN A 9 -85.20 -17.55 -23.49
N ASN A 10 -85.05 -18.68 -22.79
CA ASN A 10 -85.75 -19.99 -22.91
C ASN A 10 -85.33 -20.95 -24.04
N THR A 11 -85.02 -22.17 -23.71
CA THR A 11 -85.84 -23.27 -23.27
C THR A 11 -85.02 -24.52 -22.88
N LYS A 12 -85.61 -25.22 -21.96
CA LYS A 12 -85.33 -26.55 -21.43
C LYS A 12 -84.96 -27.65 -22.45
N ASN A 13 -84.08 -28.56 -22.09
CA ASN A 13 -84.33 -29.90 -21.62
C ASN A 13 -83.05 -30.82 -21.63
N GLY A 14 -82.84 -31.47 -20.49
CA GLY A 14 -82.51 -32.86 -20.39
C GLY A 14 -81.12 -33.39 -20.65
N LYS A 15 -80.38 -33.63 -19.61
CA LYS A 15 -79.95 -35.01 -19.26
C LYS A 15 -79.18 -35.03 -17.93
N ARG A 16 -79.76 -35.68 -16.96
CA ARG A 16 -79.11 -36.12 -15.71
C ARG A 16 -78.12 -37.25 -16.07
N GLY A 17 -76.86 -37.10 -15.69
CA GLY A 17 -76.00 -38.29 -15.69
C GLY A 17 -74.49 -38.11 -15.56
N GLU A 18 -73.92 -36.89 -15.58
CA GLU A 18 -72.47 -36.80 -15.59
C GLU A 18 -71.85 -35.75 -14.61
N LYS A 19 -72.54 -35.39 -13.55
CA LYS A 19 -72.07 -34.29 -12.68
C LYS A 19 -71.33 -34.73 -11.41
N LYS A 20 -71.14 -36.03 -11.12
CA LYS A 20 -70.44 -36.43 -9.87
C LYS A 20 -68.95 -36.67 -10.02
N THR A 21 -68.48 -37.14 -11.14
CA THR A 21 -67.04 -37.42 -11.37
C THR A 21 -66.24 -36.18 -11.67
N SER A 22 -66.81 -35.19 -12.35
CA SER A 22 -66.07 -33.94 -12.68
C SER A 22 -65.85 -33.02 -11.48
N ARG A 23 -66.75 -33.07 -10.49
CA ARG A 23 -66.60 -32.24 -9.27
C ARG A 23 -65.52 -32.78 -8.29
N VAL A 24 -65.36 -34.11 -8.19
CA VAL A 24 -64.33 -34.74 -7.36
C VAL A 24 -62.95 -34.56 -8.02
N PHE A 25 -62.88 -34.66 -9.34
CA PHE A 25 -61.60 -34.43 -10.05
C PHE A 25 -61.19 -32.95 -10.01
N LYS A 26 -62.11 -32.00 -10.20
CA LYS A 26 -61.87 -30.56 -10.01
C LYS A 26 -61.45 -30.22 -8.57
N ARG A 27 -62.06 -30.86 -7.56
CA ARG A 27 -61.70 -30.60 -6.15
C ARG A 27 -60.30 -31.12 -5.83
N LYS A 28 -59.93 -32.37 -6.26
CA LYS A 28 -58.59 -32.91 -6.09
C LYS A 28 -57.51 -32.14 -6.88
N PHE A 29 -57.83 -31.66 -8.04
CA PHE A 29 -56.93 -30.83 -8.86
C PHE A 29 -56.72 -29.46 -8.22
N GLN A 30 -57.75 -28.84 -7.65
CA GLN A 30 -57.62 -27.59 -6.90
C GLN A 30 -56.81 -27.76 -5.61
N GLU A 31 -57.00 -28.82 -4.85
CA GLU A 31 -56.21 -29.14 -3.64
C GLU A 31 -54.72 -29.37 -3.98
N TYR A 32 -54.45 -30.08 -5.06
CA TYR A 32 -53.07 -30.33 -5.53
C TYR A 32 -52.38 -29.01 -6.02
N MET A 33 -53.11 -28.16 -6.72
CA MET A 33 -52.62 -26.83 -7.11
C MET A 33 -52.44 -25.91 -5.89
N MET A 34 -53.35 -25.91 -4.95
CA MET A 34 -53.24 -25.15 -3.70
C MET A 34 -52.00 -25.54 -2.89
N ASN A 35 -51.72 -26.87 -2.80
CA ASN A 35 -50.51 -27.32 -2.12
C ASN A 35 -49.23 -26.95 -2.85
N LYS A 36 -49.20 -26.99 -4.17
CA LYS A 36 -48.06 -26.49 -4.95
C LYS A 36 -47.88 -24.99 -4.82
N LEU A 37 -48.96 -24.23 -4.81
CA LEU A 37 -48.91 -22.79 -4.56
C LEU A 37 -48.46 -22.46 -3.13
N ALA A 38 -48.88 -23.24 -2.15
CA ALA A 38 -48.44 -23.08 -0.77
C ALA A 38 -46.95 -23.39 -0.60
N VAL A 39 -46.43 -24.46 -1.27
CA VAL A 39 -45.01 -24.78 -1.28
C VAL A 39 -44.21 -23.69 -2.03
N ALA A 40 -44.68 -23.25 -3.18
CA ALA A 40 -44.05 -22.15 -3.92
C ALA A 40 -44.05 -20.85 -3.09
N GLY A 41 -45.17 -20.53 -2.41
CA GLY A 41 -45.26 -19.39 -1.50
C GLY A 41 -44.28 -19.50 -0.34
N LEU A 42 -44.13 -20.67 0.24
CA LEU A 42 -43.16 -20.93 1.32
C LEU A 42 -41.71 -20.73 0.83
N LEU A 43 -41.38 -21.27 -0.35
CA LEU A 43 -40.03 -21.07 -0.97
C LEU A 43 -39.74 -19.61 -1.27
N ILE A 44 -40.74 -18.89 -1.81
CA ILE A 44 -40.60 -17.44 -2.06
C ILE A 44 -40.43 -16.67 -0.74
N SER A 45 -41.18 -17.03 0.30
CA SER A 45 -41.05 -16.41 1.62
C SER A 45 -39.68 -16.64 2.24
N LEU A 46 -39.15 -17.89 2.13
CA LEU A 46 -37.80 -18.22 2.60
C LEU A 46 -36.73 -17.45 1.80
N ALA A 47 -36.90 -17.34 0.49
CA ALA A 47 -35.99 -16.54 -0.33
C ALA A 47 -36.02 -15.04 0.02
N LEU A 48 -37.21 -14.50 0.32
CA LEU A 48 -37.37 -13.11 0.78
C LEU A 48 -36.73 -12.89 2.16
N ILE A 49 -36.87 -13.82 3.09
CA ILE A 49 -36.21 -13.77 4.41
C ILE A 49 -34.70 -13.81 4.26
N ALA A 50 -34.19 -14.71 3.40
CA ALA A 50 -32.76 -14.77 3.10
C ALA A 50 -32.26 -13.47 2.45
N LEU A 51 -33.05 -12.89 1.52
CA LEU A 51 -32.72 -11.61 0.90
C LEU A 51 -32.68 -10.45 1.93
N ILE A 52 -33.67 -10.42 2.85
CA ILE A 52 -33.68 -9.45 3.95
C ILE A 52 -32.42 -9.62 4.83
N GLY A 53 -32.02 -10.86 5.14
CA GLY A 53 -30.80 -11.15 5.89
C GLY A 53 -29.54 -10.65 5.17
N VAL A 54 -29.46 -10.87 3.85
CA VAL A 54 -28.35 -10.36 3.03
C VAL A 54 -28.36 -8.83 3.00
N ILE A 55 -29.52 -8.19 2.84
CA ILE A 55 -29.62 -6.73 2.85
C ILE A 55 -29.22 -6.17 4.22
N TYR A 56 -29.67 -6.80 5.31
CA TYR A 56 -29.29 -6.41 6.66
C TYR A 56 -27.77 -6.51 6.87
N HIS A 57 -27.17 -7.61 6.43
CA HIS A 57 -25.72 -7.81 6.49
C HIS A 57 -24.96 -6.76 5.68
N ILE A 58 -25.44 -6.42 4.47
CA ILE A 58 -24.85 -5.37 3.64
C ILE A 58 -24.98 -3.99 4.31
N ILE A 59 -26.11 -3.70 4.95
CA ILE A 59 -26.32 -2.44 5.67
C ILE A 59 -25.42 -2.35 6.89
N ASP A 60 -25.28 -3.43 7.64
CA ASP A 60 -24.46 -3.50 8.85
C ASP A 60 -22.95 -3.40 8.54
N THR A 61 -22.48 -4.04 7.46
CA THR A 61 -21.05 -4.04 7.08
C THR A 61 -20.61 -2.85 6.23
N ASN A 62 -21.51 -2.34 5.36
CA ASN A 62 -21.15 -1.30 4.38
C ASN A 62 -22.11 -0.11 4.39
N GLY A 63 -23.01 0.00 5.38
CA GLY A 63 -24.07 0.98 5.43
C GLY A 63 -23.55 2.43 5.31
N ASP A 64 -22.50 2.76 6.03
CA ASP A 64 -21.89 4.09 6.02
C ASP A 64 -21.25 4.43 4.67
N SER A 65 -20.60 3.46 4.03
CA SER A 65 -20.02 3.63 2.70
C SER A 65 -21.10 3.85 1.65
N TYR A 66 -22.16 3.04 1.65
CA TYR A 66 -23.30 3.23 0.76
C TYR A 66 -24.06 4.52 1.03
N TYR A 67 -24.19 4.91 2.30
CA TYR A 67 -24.79 6.20 2.66
C TYR A 67 -23.99 7.37 2.07
N LYS A 68 -22.66 7.35 2.18
CA LYS A 68 -21.77 8.35 1.54
C LYS A 68 -21.97 8.39 0.01
N ILE A 69 -22.03 7.22 -0.64
CA ILE A 69 -22.26 7.12 -2.10
C ILE A 69 -23.63 7.67 -2.50
N VAL A 70 -24.71 7.27 -1.81
CA VAL A 70 -26.07 7.76 -2.07
C VAL A 70 -26.17 9.27 -1.85
N LEU A 71 -25.54 9.77 -0.78
CA LEU A 71 -25.50 11.20 -0.49
C LEU A 71 -24.80 11.95 -1.63
N SER A 72 -23.67 11.46 -2.11
CA SER A 72 -22.92 12.06 -3.23
C SER A 72 -23.72 12.03 -4.55
N GLN A 73 -24.45 10.95 -4.83
CA GLN A 73 -25.30 10.83 -6.03
C GLN A 73 -26.51 11.77 -6.01
N ARG A 74 -27.19 11.89 -4.87
CA ARG A 74 -28.29 12.87 -4.69
C ARG A 74 -27.81 14.30 -4.86
N GLN A 75 -26.62 14.59 -4.34
CA GLN A 75 -26.02 15.91 -4.40
C GLN A 75 -25.67 16.35 -5.83
N ARG A 76 -25.25 15.42 -6.70
CA ARG A 76 -24.93 15.72 -8.12
C ARG A 76 -26.09 16.32 -8.92
N LYS A 77 -27.32 16.13 -8.49
CA LYS A 77 -28.54 16.50 -9.25
C LYS A 77 -29.00 17.95 -9.06
N TYR A 78 -28.61 18.64 -7.99
CA TYR A 78 -29.23 19.92 -7.58
C TYR A 78 -28.25 21.07 -7.31
N ALA A 79 -26.97 20.94 -7.61
CA ALA A 79 -26.00 21.93 -7.18
C ALA A 79 -25.53 22.89 -8.25
N ASN A 80 -25.38 24.14 -7.88
CA ASN A 80 -24.75 25.17 -8.69
C ASN A 80 -23.21 25.12 -8.50
N ARG A 81 -22.71 24.79 -7.28
CA ARG A 81 -21.29 24.69 -6.97
C ARG A 81 -21.02 23.49 -6.07
N VAL A 82 -19.99 22.72 -6.40
CA VAL A 82 -19.46 21.63 -5.58
C VAL A 82 -18.45 22.20 -4.60
N ILE A 83 -18.56 21.85 -3.32
CA ILE A 83 -17.55 22.12 -2.30
C ILE A 83 -16.77 20.81 -2.14
N PRO A 84 -15.49 20.74 -2.57
CA PRO A 84 -14.72 19.50 -2.50
C PRO A 84 -14.47 19.10 -1.05
N TYR A 85 -14.52 17.79 -0.78
CA TYR A 85 -14.06 17.27 0.50
C TYR A 85 -12.53 17.21 0.54
N LYS A 86 -11.96 17.30 1.73
CA LYS A 86 -10.57 16.99 2.00
C LYS A 86 -10.42 15.47 2.18
N ARG A 87 -9.58 14.79 1.37
CA ARG A 87 -9.21 13.39 1.61
C ARG A 87 -8.47 13.31 2.94
N GLY A 88 -8.83 12.35 3.79
CA GLY A 88 -8.26 12.16 5.12
C GLY A 88 -6.74 12.04 5.12
N ASP A 89 -6.12 12.50 6.16
CA ASP A 89 -4.66 12.47 6.28
C ASP A 89 -4.18 11.06 6.69
N ILE A 90 -2.94 10.72 6.35
CA ILE A 90 -2.28 9.54 6.88
C ILE A 90 -1.11 10.05 7.73
N VAL A 91 -1.07 9.63 8.98
CA VAL A 91 0.02 9.97 9.90
C VAL A 91 0.77 8.71 10.33
N ASP A 92 2.04 8.86 10.68
CA ASP A 92 2.83 7.79 11.25
C ASP A 92 2.37 7.49 12.70
N ARG A 93 2.99 6.51 13.35
CA ARG A 93 2.64 6.11 14.72
C ARG A 93 2.85 7.22 15.77
N ASN A 94 3.67 8.23 15.45
CA ASN A 94 4.04 9.35 16.31
C ASN A 94 3.24 10.63 15.98
N GLY A 95 2.33 10.57 15.00
CA GLY A 95 1.50 11.69 14.55
C GLY A 95 2.13 12.55 13.47
N THR A 96 3.24 12.12 12.86
CA THR A 96 3.88 12.82 11.73
C THR A 96 3.07 12.61 10.47
N PHE A 97 2.73 13.69 9.76
CA PHE A 97 2.01 13.61 8.50
C PHE A 97 2.86 12.98 7.39
N ILE A 98 2.44 11.83 6.90
CA ILE A 98 3.09 11.09 5.80
C ILE A 98 2.31 11.16 4.49
N ALA A 99 1.01 11.46 4.55
CA ALA A 99 0.20 11.87 3.41
C ALA A 99 -0.86 12.88 3.87
N MET A 100 -0.96 14.00 3.18
CA MET A 100 -1.90 15.07 3.51
C MET A 100 -2.52 15.69 2.26
N SER A 101 -3.64 16.40 2.44
CA SER A 101 -4.32 17.09 1.34
C SER A 101 -4.17 18.59 1.49
N GLU A 102 -3.49 19.21 0.55
CA GLU A 102 -3.31 20.66 0.45
C GLU A 102 -4.43 21.28 -0.38
N LYS A 103 -4.99 22.37 0.10
CA LYS A 103 -5.99 23.14 -0.64
C LYS A 103 -5.30 23.94 -1.76
N VAL A 104 -5.81 23.78 -2.96
CA VAL A 104 -5.35 24.48 -4.16
C VAL A 104 -6.52 25.07 -4.94
N TYR A 105 -6.24 25.98 -5.85
CA TYR A 105 -7.24 26.76 -6.52
C TYR A 105 -7.13 26.64 -8.03
N ASN A 106 -8.24 26.40 -8.72
CA ASN A 106 -8.30 26.35 -10.17
C ASN A 106 -8.94 27.63 -10.70
N LEU A 107 -8.20 28.37 -11.51
CA LEU A 107 -8.75 29.53 -12.19
C LEU A 107 -9.82 29.10 -13.19
N VAL A 108 -10.99 29.70 -13.06
CA VAL A 108 -12.11 29.55 -13.98
C VAL A 108 -12.30 30.86 -14.73
N ILE A 109 -12.39 30.75 -16.05
CA ILE A 109 -12.68 31.85 -16.96
C ILE A 109 -14.10 31.65 -17.47
N ASP A 110 -14.95 32.64 -17.30
CA ASP A 110 -16.36 32.62 -17.73
C ASP A 110 -16.59 33.49 -18.98
N PRO A 111 -16.57 32.89 -20.18
CA PRO A 111 -16.82 33.65 -21.42
C PRO A 111 -18.18 34.33 -21.43
N SER A 112 -19.20 33.80 -20.75
CA SER A 112 -20.54 34.40 -20.75
C SER A 112 -20.58 35.76 -20.04
N GLN A 113 -19.78 35.91 -18.96
CA GLN A 113 -19.66 37.21 -18.29
C GLN A 113 -18.76 38.18 -19.07
N ILE A 114 -17.68 37.68 -19.67
CA ILE A 114 -16.70 38.48 -20.45
C ILE A 114 -17.38 39.00 -21.73
N LEU A 115 -18.24 38.19 -22.38
CA LEU A 115 -18.91 38.51 -23.63
C LEU A 115 -20.35 38.94 -23.43
N ALA A 116 -20.77 39.32 -22.19
CA ALA A 116 -22.15 39.63 -21.81
C ALA A 116 -22.82 40.73 -22.65
N TYR A 117 -22.06 41.50 -23.43
CA TYR A 117 -22.56 42.61 -24.24
C TYR A 117 -22.02 42.52 -25.70
N ASP A 118 -22.12 41.35 -26.28
CA ASP A 118 -21.48 40.93 -27.55
C ASP A 118 -22.01 41.66 -28.80
N ASP A 119 -23.15 42.39 -28.71
CA ASP A 119 -23.79 43.04 -29.86
C ASP A 119 -23.10 44.36 -30.28
N ASP A 120 -22.03 44.75 -29.58
CA ASP A 120 -21.32 46.00 -29.80
C ASP A 120 -19.80 45.78 -29.72
N THR A 121 -19.08 45.97 -30.80
CA THR A 121 -17.62 45.85 -30.88
C THR A 121 -16.87 46.67 -29.82
N ALA A 122 -17.43 47.81 -29.41
CA ALA A 122 -16.88 48.64 -28.33
C ALA A 122 -16.95 47.94 -26.95
N LYS A 123 -17.81 46.94 -26.76
CA LYS A 123 -17.95 46.22 -25.49
C LYS A 123 -16.95 45.08 -25.36
N ASN A 124 -16.52 44.47 -26.46
CA ASN A 124 -15.44 43.48 -26.43
C ASN A 124 -14.14 44.09 -25.94
N GLU A 125 -13.85 45.37 -26.21
CA GLU A 125 -12.73 46.12 -25.67
C GLU A 125 -12.89 46.45 -24.18
N ARG A 126 -14.10 46.46 -23.63
CA ARG A 126 -14.38 46.80 -22.22
C ARG A 126 -14.07 45.66 -21.26
N TYR A 127 -14.24 44.43 -21.69
CA TYR A 127 -14.10 43.24 -20.83
C TYR A 127 -13.14 42.21 -21.39
N LEU A 128 -13.24 41.87 -22.66
CA LEU A 128 -12.47 40.83 -23.31
C LEU A 128 -10.97 41.21 -23.32
N GLN A 129 -10.62 42.38 -23.86
CA GLN A 129 -9.22 42.80 -23.95
C GLN A 129 -8.57 43.02 -22.57
N PRO A 130 -9.19 43.75 -21.61
CA PRO A 130 -8.62 43.92 -20.27
C PRO A 130 -8.42 42.60 -19.53
N THR A 131 -9.33 41.61 -19.71
CA THR A 131 -9.21 40.31 -19.06
C THR A 131 -8.11 39.48 -19.72
N ALA A 132 -7.99 39.49 -21.05
CA ALA A 132 -6.92 38.82 -21.78
C ALA A 132 -5.54 39.41 -21.45
N ASP A 133 -5.43 40.75 -21.37
CA ASP A 133 -4.19 41.43 -21.02
C ASP A 133 -3.73 41.11 -19.59
N LEU A 134 -4.65 41.07 -18.63
CA LEU A 134 -4.31 40.69 -17.26
C LEU A 134 -3.83 39.24 -17.18
N LEU A 135 -4.51 38.30 -17.85
CA LEU A 135 -4.07 36.92 -17.88
C LEU A 135 -2.72 36.74 -18.58
N SER A 136 -2.50 37.50 -19.64
CA SER A 136 -1.20 37.57 -20.33
C SER A 136 -0.08 38.06 -19.39
N GLU A 137 -0.33 39.17 -18.66
CA GLU A 137 0.62 39.73 -17.70
C GLU A 137 0.97 38.72 -16.59
N TYR A 138 -0.03 38.00 -16.05
CA TYR A 138 0.17 37.08 -14.95
C TYR A 138 0.84 35.77 -15.38
N PHE A 139 0.42 35.19 -16.51
CA PHE A 139 0.87 33.86 -16.95
C PHE A 139 2.02 33.90 -17.96
N GLY A 140 2.38 35.09 -18.49
CA GLY A 140 3.43 35.23 -19.49
C GLY A 140 3.07 34.63 -20.87
N VAL A 141 1.79 34.51 -21.18
CA VAL A 141 1.27 33.94 -22.44
C VAL A 141 0.68 35.08 -23.28
N ASP A 142 0.73 34.97 -24.61
CA ASP A 142 0.18 36.01 -25.49
C ASP A 142 -1.30 36.28 -25.21
N ALA A 143 -1.66 37.55 -25.02
CA ALA A 143 -3.05 37.98 -24.79
C ALA A 143 -4.01 37.48 -25.87
N ASN A 144 -3.54 37.35 -27.11
CA ASN A 144 -4.37 36.83 -28.20
C ASN A 144 -4.72 35.35 -28.02
N GLU A 145 -3.92 34.55 -27.35
CA GLU A 145 -4.28 33.16 -27.04
C GLU A 145 -5.48 33.11 -26.11
N PHE A 146 -5.47 33.91 -25.03
CA PHE A 146 -6.61 34.02 -24.12
C PHE A 146 -7.84 34.59 -24.81
N ARG A 147 -7.64 35.65 -25.63
CA ARG A 147 -8.72 36.25 -26.41
C ARG A 147 -9.40 35.21 -27.32
N ASN A 148 -8.60 34.47 -28.11
CA ASN A 148 -9.09 33.45 -29.03
C ASN A 148 -9.80 32.31 -28.29
N MET A 149 -9.24 31.85 -27.17
CA MET A 149 -9.83 30.81 -26.31
C MET A 149 -11.21 31.25 -25.78
N ILE A 150 -11.37 32.50 -25.34
CA ILE A 150 -12.64 33.04 -24.84
C ILE A 150 -13.66 33.16 -25.99
N LEU A 151 -13.24 33.70 -27.15
CA LEU A 151 -14.12 33.87 -28.31
C LEU A 151 -14.58 32.56 -28.93
N GLU A 152 -13.70 31.54 -28.98
CA GLU A 152 -14.03 30.22 -29.53
C GLU A 152 -15.16 29.53 -28.74
N LYS A 153 -15.19 29.71 -27.42
CA LYS A 153 -16.25 29.15 -26.57
C LYS A 153 -17.53 29.96 -26.62
N GLY A 154 -17.48 31.25 -26.95
CA GLY A 154 -18.64 32.12 -27.11
C GLY A 154 -19.43 32.35 -25.82
N SER A 155 -20.56 33.06 -25.93
CA SER A 155 -21.42 33.41 -24.80
C SER A 155 -22.26 32.24 -24.26
N LYS A 156 -22.16 31.05 -24.83
CA LYS A 156 -22.83 29.84 -24.35
C LYS A 156 -22.06 29.25 -23.18
N SER A 157 -22.53 29.52 -21.99
CA SER A 157 -22.09 29.17 -20.65
C SER A 157 -21.29 27.85 -20.50
N TYR A 158 -20.03 27.83 -20.89
CA TYR A 158 -19.10 26.79 -20.48
C TYR A 158 -17.90 27.47 -19.84
N TYR A 159 -17.69 27.19 -18.57
CA TYR A 159 -16.53 27.62 -17.85
C TYR A 159 -15.27 27.04 -18.48
N LEU A 160 -14.28 27.89 -18.72
CA LEU A 160 -12.96 27.47 -19.19
C LEU A 160 -12.05 27.28 -18.00
N ARG A 161 -11.39 26.13 -17.93
CA ARG A 161 -10.30 25.87 -16.99
C ARG A 161 -8.99 25.94 -17.76
N TYR A 162 -8.29 27.05 -17.59
CA TYR A 162 -6.98 27.23 -18.20
C TYR A 162 -5.94 26.28 -17.58
N LYS A 163 -5.17 25.54 -18.40
CA LYS A 163 -4.22 24.54 -17.91
C LYS A 163 -3.15 25.15 -16.98
N GLY A 164 -2.61 26.33 -17.32
CA GLY A 164 -1.64 27.06 -16.50
C GLY A 164 -2.21 27.66 -15.21
N GLY A 165 -3.54 27.83 -15.13
CA GLY A 165 -4.26 28.29 -13.94
C GLY A 165 -4.83 27.17 -13.07
N ARG A 166 -4.35 25.92 -13.22
CA ARG A 166 -4.75 24.80 -12.37
C ARG A 166 -3.83 24.66 -11.16
N ARG A 167 -4.44 24.34 -10.02
CA ARG A 167 -3.74 24.04 -8.77
C ARG A 167 -2.81 25.16 -8.30
N LEU A 168 -3.26 26.39 -8.45
CA LEU A 168 -2.58 27.56 -7.91
C LEU A 168 -2.52 27.45 -6.38
N SER A 169 -1.39 27.89 -5.81
CA SER A 169 -1.28 28.01 -4.35
C SER A 169 -2.17 29.15 -3.83
N TYR A 170 -2.35 29.19 -2.52
CA TYR A 170 -3.05 30.31 -1.86
C TYR A 170 -2.40 31.65 -2.20
N ASP A 171 -1.08 31.72 -2.19
CA ASP A 171 -0.34 32.96 -2.49
C ASP A 171 -0.54 33.39 -3.94
N GLN A 172 -0.45 32.45 -4.90
CA GLN A 172 -0.69 32.71 -6.33
C GLN A 172 -2.14 33.17 -6.60
N LYS A 173 -3.11 32.55 -5.92
CA LYS A 173 -4.52 33.00 -5.98
C LYS A 173 -4.66 34.43 -5.50
N ASN A 174 -4.14 34.73 -4.32
CA ASN A 174 -4.25 36.09 -3.73
C ASN A 174 -3.52 37.13 -4.55
N GLU A 175 -2.36 36.80 -5.13
CA GLU A 175 -1.61 37.68 -6.02
C GLU A 175 -2.44 38.02 -7.28
N LEU A 176 -3.09 37.01 -7.89
CA LEU A 176 -3.95 37.23 -9.05
C LEU A 176 -5.22 38.03 -8.67
N GLU A 177 -5.84 37.75 -7.52
CA GLU A 177 -6.98 38.54 -7.02
C GLU A 177 -6.59 39.99 -6.77
N ALA A 178 -5.43 40.25 -6.15
CA ALA A 178 -4.92 41.61 -5.92
C ALA A 178 -4.62 42.33 -7.25
N LEU A 179 -4.09 41.63 -8.24
CA LEU A 179 -3.86 42.17 -9.57
C LEU A 179 -5.17 42.55 -10.27
N ILE A 180 -6.20 41.69 -10.19
CA ILE A 180 -7.57 41.97 -10.70
C ILE A 180 -8.14 43.23 -10.05
N GLN A 181 -8.04 43.30 -8.74
CA GLN A 181 -8.55 44.45 -7.98
C GLN A 181 -7.80 45.74 -8.38
N SER A 182 -6.48 45.73 -8.38
CA SER A 182 -5.65 46.88 -8.74
C SER A 182 -5.93 47.37 -10.15
N LYS A 183 -6.08 46.48 -11.14
CA LYS A 183 -6.42 46.85 -12.52
C LYS A 183 -7.83 47.48 -12.59
N ASN A 184 -8.80 46.92 -11.89
CA ASN A 184 -10.15 47.46 -11.87
C ASN A 184 -10.26 48.82 -11.16
N GLU A 185 -9.45 49.05 -10.13
CA GLU A 185 -9.33 50.34 -9.46
C GLU A 185 -8.66 51.38 -10.38
N ALA A 186 -7.58 50.99 -11.09
CA ALA A 186 -6.91 51.83 -12.05
C ALA A 186 -7.85 52.28 -13.19
N TYR A 187 -8.59 51.35 -13.79
CA TYR A 187 -9.59 51.71 -14.80
C TYR A 187 -10.66 52.66 -14.26
N LYS A 188 -11.13 52.45 -13.03
CA LYS A 188 -12.14 53.31 -12.39
C LYS A 188 -11.63 54.75 -12.13
N ALA A 189 -10.32 54.85 -11.80
CA ALA A 189 -9.69 56.14 -11.48
C ALA A 189 -9.14 56.91 -12.72
N SER A 190 -9.15 56.31 -13.91
CA SER A 190 -8.66 56.92 -15.15
C SER A 190 -9.42 58.25 -15.47
N GLU A 191 -8.72 59.21 -16.02
CA GLU A 191 -9.32 60.44 -16.56
C GLU A 191 -9.95 60.21 -17.95
N ASP A 192 -9.48 59.19 -18.69
CA ASP A 192 -10.03 58.81 -19.99
C ASP A 192 -11.33 58.03 -19.84
N GLU A 193 -12.42 58.60 -20.38
CA GLU A 193 -13.75 58.00 -20.36
C GLU A 193 -13.79 56.60 -21.03
N ASN A 194 -12.93 56.33 -22.01
CA ASN A 194 -12.85 55.02 -22.64
C ASN A 194 -12.15 53.98 -21.72
N GLU A 195 -11.21 54.42 -20.90
CA GLU A 195 -10.58 53.53 -19.89
C GLU A 195 -11.49 53.30 -18.69
N LYS A 196 -12.25 54.31 -18.23
CA LYS A 196 -13.16 54.17 -17.10
C LYS A 196 -14.21 53.09 -17.26
N VAL A 197 -14.57 52.72 -18.49
CA VAL A 197 -15.57 51.68 -18.79
C VAL A 197 -14.98 50.26 -18.82
N LYS A 198 -13.65 50.17 -18.89
CA LYS A 198 -12.97 48.87 -18.88
C LYS A 198 -13.05 48.15 -17.53
N ARG A 199 -13.14 46.87 -17.55
CA ARG A 199 -13.15 46.00 -16.34
C ARG A 199 -12.57 44.63 -16.69
N VAL A 200 -11.84 44.06 -15.74
CA VAL A 200 -11.52 42.66 -15.67
C VAL A 200 -12.67 41.94 -15.00
N VAL A 201 -13.32 41.03 -15.71
CA VAL A 201 -14.50 40.29 -15.23
C VAL A 201 -14.48 38.86 -15.65
N GLY A 202 -15.33 38.01 -15.06
CA GLY A 202 -15.48 36.62 -15.46
C GLY A 202 -14.31 35.70 -15.03
N LEU A 203 -13.57 36.13 -14.02
CA LEU A 203 -12.51 35.33 -13.39
C LEU A 203 -12.91 35.02 -11.96
N TRP A 204 -12.79 33.72 -11.61
CA TRP A 204 -13.01 33.24 -10.24
C TRP A 204 -12.29 31.93 -10.01
N PHE A 205 -12.27 31.41 -8.78
CA PHE A 205 -11.50 30.22 -8.40
C PHE A 205 -12.44 29.12 -7.90
N GLU A 206 -12.15 27.89 -8.32
CA GLU A 206 -12.71 26.67 -7.74
C GLU A 206 -11.68 26.04 -6.80
N ASP A 207 -12.14 25.68 -5.62
CA ASP A 207 -11.35 24.95 -4.65
C ASP A 207 -11.12 23.53 -5.13
N GLU A 208 -9.91 23.00 -4.94
CA GLU A 208 -9.53 21.61 -5.14
C GLU A 208 -8.56 21.20 -4.03
N TYR A 209 -8.47 19.93 -3.73
CA TYR A 209 -7.43 19.40 -2.86
C TYR A 209 -6.42 18.59 -3.67
N ARG A 210 -5.15 18.85 -3.44
CA ARG A 210 -4.02 18.09 -4.00
C ARG A 210 -3.43 17.23 -2.91
N ARG A 211 -3.26 15.92 -3.19
CA ARG A 211 -2.57 15.01 -2.29
C ARG A 211 -1.06 15.29 -2.32
N ILE A 212 -0.45 15.34 -1.14
CA ILE A 212 0.99 15.56 -0.95
C ILE A 212 1.54 14.49 -0.03
N TYR A 213 2.72 14.01 -0.38
CA TYR A 213 3.51 13.06 0.39
C TYR A 213 4.82 13.74 0.78
N PRO A 214 4.93 14.29 2.03
CA PRO A 214 6.06 15.14 2.42
C PRO A 214 7.42 14.45 2.40
N TYR A 215 7.43 13.12 2.41
CA TYR A 215 8.64 12.30 2.43
C TYR A 215 8.91 11.59 1.08
N ASP A 216 8.30 12.04 0.01
CA ASP A 216 8.49 11.61 -1.38
C ASP A 216 8.39 10.08 -1.53
N SER A 217 9.50 9.34 -1.58
CA SER A 217 9.52 7.88 -1.79
C SER A 217 9.49 7.05 -0.50
N MET A 218 9.58 7.69 0.66
CA MET A 218 9.72 7.01 1.94
C MET A 218 8.45 6.23 2.29
N GLY A 219 8.58 4.92 2.53
CA GLY A 219 7.45 4.05 2.85
C GLY A 219 6.45 3.86 1.71
N SER A 220 6.85 4.09 0.44
CA SER A 220 5.95 4.11 -0.73
C SER A 220 5.08 2.87 -0.86
N PHE A 221 5.61 1.68 -0.54
CA PHE A 221 4.86 0.42 -0.62
C PHE A 221 3.84 0.24 0.52
N MET A 222 4.06 0.89 1.65
CA MET A 222 3.16 0.85 2.79
C MET A 222 2.07 1.93 2.67
N ILE A 223 2.42 3.12 2.17
CA ILE A 223 1.52 4.25 2.05
C ILE A 223 0.66 4.13 0.79
N GLY A 224 1.24 3.87 -0.39
CA GLY A 224 0.56 3.95 -1.68
C GLY A 224 0.32 5.40 -2.11
N PHE A 225 -0.46 5.62 -3.17
CA PHE A 225 -0.76 6.97 -3.67
C PHE A 225 -2.22 7.11 -4.11
N SER A 226 -2.72 8.33 -4.11
CA SER A 226 -4.08 8.61 -4.54
C SER A 226 -4.17 9.03 -6.02
N SER A 227 -5.36 8.89 -6.62
CA SER A 227 -5.69 9.54 -7.88
C SER A 227 -5.57 11.06 -7.76
N GLY A 228 -5.37 11.74 -8.90
CA GLY A 228 -5.17 13.18 -8.92
C GLY A 228 -6.33 13.99 -8.35
N ASP A 229 -7.53 13.42 -8.31
CA ASP A 229 -8.75 14.01 -7.73
C ASP A 229 -9.02 13.55 -6.29
N GLY A 230 -8.15 12.72 -5.71
CA GLY A 230 -8.31 12.20 -4.36
C GLY A 230 -9.45 11.19 -4.16
N SER A 231 -10.10 10.72 -5.24
CA SER A 231 -11.26 9.83 -5.15
C SER A 231 -10.94 8.36 -4.96
N SER A 232 -9.72 7.94 -5.28
CA SER A 232 -9.28 6.55 -5.17
C SER A 232 -7.81 6.46 -4.78
N GLY A 233 -7.45 5.39 -4.08
CA GLY A 233 -6.09 5.02 -3.75
C GLY A 233 -5.56 3.90 -4.63
N THR A 234 -4.24 3.84 -4.80
CA THR A 234 -3.51 2.79 -5.51
C THR A 234 -2.37 2.29 -4.63
N GLY A 235 -2.38 1.01 -4.30
CA GLY A 235 -1.41 0.40 -3.38
C GLY A 235 -1.53 0.89 -1.94
N GLY A 236 -0.87 0.21 -1.03
CA GLY A 236 -0.70 0.63 0.35
C GLY A 236 -1.98 0.94 1.12
N ILE A 237 -1.83 1.74 2.17
CA ILE A 237 -2.92 2.26 3.01
C ILE A 237 -3.91 3.08 2.17
N GLU A 238 -3.43 3.85 1.20
CA GLU A 238 -4.27 4.67 0.32
C GLU A 238 -5.35 3.85 -0.41
N GLN A 239 -5.03 2.61 -0.81
CA GLN A 239 -5.99 1.72 -1.46
C GLN A 239 -6.81 0.93 -0.43
N TYR A 240 -6.16 0.34 0.58
CA TYR A 240 -6.84 -0.57 1.51
C TYR A 240 -7.87 0.17 2.39
N TYR A 241 -7.51 1.37 2.85
CA TYR A 241 -8.37 2.25 3.65
C TYR A 241 -9.02 3.37 2.85
N ASN A 242 -9.22 3.16 1.54
CA ASN A 242 -9.79 4.18 0.68
C ASN A 242 -11.14 4.70 1.18
N ASP A 243 -12.00 3.80 1.66
CA ASP A 243 -13.35 4.16 2.15
C ASP A 243 -13.32 5.05 3.39
N GLU A 244 -12.28 4.94 4.22
CA GLU A 244 -12.05 5.81 5.35
C GLU A 244 -11.48 7.17 4.94
N LEU A 245 -10.56 7.16 3.97
CA LEU A 245 -9.87 8.36 3.52
C LEU A 245 -10.74 9.25 2.62
N VAL A 246 -11.71 8.67 1.90
CA VAL A 246 -12.59 9.43 1.00
C VAL A 246 -13.73 10.09 1.79
N GLY A 247 -13.95 11.38 1.53
CA GLY A 247 -15.06 12.14 2.08
C GLY A 247 -16.27 12.23 1.14
N VAL A 248 -17.18 13.13 1.47
CA VAL A 248 -18.37 13.44 0.66
C VAL A 248 -18.36 14.91 0.31
N ASN A 249 -18.44 15.24 -0.97
CA ASN A 249 -18.49 16.62 -1.42
C ASN A 249 -19.72 17.35 -0.84
N GLY A 250 -19.46 18.55 -0.36
CA GLY A 250 -20.49 19.52 -0.03
C GLY A 250 -21.04 20.21 -1.29
N ARG A 251 -22.01 21.07 -1.10
CA ARG A 251 -22.64 21.82 -2.19
C ARG A 251 -23.21 23.11 -1.72
N GLU A 252 -23.04 24.10 -2.56
CA GLU A 252 -23.70 25.39 -2.48
C GLU A 252 -24.71 25.46 -3.60
N TYR A 253 -25.97 25.76 -3.27
CA TYR A 253 -27.04 25.99 -4.25
C TYR A 253 -27.91 27.12 -3.78
N GLY A 254 -28.35 27.93 -4.75
CA GLY A 254 -29.29 29.00 -4.49
C GLY A 254 -30.68 28.60 -4.94
N TYR A 255 -31.71 29.01 -4.18
CA TYR A 255 -33.11 28.99 -4.60
C TYR A 255 -33.71 30.39 -4.38
N LEU A 256 -34.72 30.69 -5.19
CA LEU A 256 -35.50 31.93 -5.00
C LEU A 256 -36.58 31.66 -3.95
N ASP A 257 -36.62 32.47 -2.92
CA ASP A 257 -37.73 32.46 -1.95
C ASP A 257 -39.04 33.01 -2.58
N ASP A 258 -40.14 32.91 -1.86
CA ASP A 258 -41.45 33.42 -2.30
C ASP A 258 -41.44 34.93 -2.59
N SER A 259 -40.41 35.65 -2.20
CA SER A 259 -40.17 37.07 -2.42
C SER A 259 -39.16 37.38 -3.53
N ASN A 260 -38.75 36.36 -4.31
CA ASN A 260 -37.71 36.45 -5.35
C ASN A 260 -36.30 36.84 -4.83
N ASN A 261 -36.00 36.66 -3.54
CA ASN A 261 -34.66 36.80 -3.04
C ASN A 261 -33.91 35.48 -3.26
N LEU A 262 -32.64 35.57 -3.64
CA LEU A 262 -31.76 34.39 -3.77
C LEU A 262 -31.28 33.99 -2.37
N GLU A 263 -31.82 32.88 -1.84
CA GLU A 263 -31.32 32.27 -0.63
C GLU A 263 -30.28 31.19 -0.99
N GLY A 264 -29.07 31.32 -0.46
CA GLY A 264 -28.02 30.34 -0.59
C GLY A 264 -28.13 29.27 0.50
N VAL A 265 -28.22 28.00 0.10
CA VAL A 265 -28.10 26.87 1.01
C VAL A 265 -26.71 26.23 0.82
N VAL A 266 -25.92 26.25 1.88
CA VAL A 266 -24.61 25.59 1.90
C VAL A 266 -24.75 24.27 2.65
N LYS A 267 -24.50 23.17 1.95
CA LYS A 267 -24.29 21.87 2.56
C LYS A 267 -22.78 21.62 2.63
N PRO A 268 -22.18 21.62 3.83
CA PRO A 268 -20.73 21.46 3.96
C PRO A 268 -20.26 20.09 3.43
N ALA A 269 -19.01 20.02 3.02
CA ALA A 269 -18.37 18.76 2.72
C ALA A 269 -18.19 17.94 4.01
N ILE A 270 -18.17 16.63 3.90
CA ILE A 270 -17.75 15.72 4.96
C ILE A 270 -16.36 15.22 4.59
N ASN A 271 -15.37 15.57 5.37
CA ASN A 271 -13.99 15.19 5.12
C ASN A 271 -13.77 13.71 5.40
N GLY A 272 -12.72 13.12 4.79
CA GLY A 272 -12.29 11.75 5.10
C GLY A 272 -11.66 11.65 6.49
N ASN A 273 -11.64 10.45 7.05
CA ASN A 273 -11.05 10.15 8.33
C ASN A 273 -9.51 10.11 8.22
N THR A 274 -8.83 10.49 9.29
CA THR A 274 -7.37 10.35 9.40
C THR A 274 -7.01 8.93 9.80
N VAL A 275 -6.08 8.32 9.06
CA VAL A 275 -5.52 6.99 9.34
C VAL A 275 -4.20 7.15 10.09
N VAL A 276 -4.12 6.59 11.30
CA VAL A 276 -2.87 6.50 12.07
C VAL A 276 -2.21 5.16 11.77
N SER A 277 -1.09 5.22 11.09
CA SER A 277 -0.31 4.04 10.70
C SER A 277 0.53 3.49 11.85
N THR A 278 0.99 2.24 11.72
CA THR A 278 2.05 1.67 12.56
C THR A 278 3.44 2.08 12.09
N LEU A 279 3.57 2.61 10.88
CA LEU A 279 4.82 3.11 10.32
C LEU A 279 5.50 4.09 11.30
N ASP A 280 6.77 3.91 11.52
CA ASP A 280 7.65 4.89 12.16
C ASP A 280 8.56 5.48 11.09
N ILE A 281 8.38 6.75 10.78
CA ILE A 281 9.10 7.39 9.67
C ILE A 281 10.62 7.41 9.91
N ASN A 282 11.07 7.43 11.17
CA ASN A 282 12.48 7.40 11.48
C ASN A 282 13.06 5.98 11.30
N ILE A 283 12.35 4.94 11.75
CA ILE A 283 12.74 3.54 11.50
C ILE A 283 12.72 3.25 10.00
N GLN A 284 11.72 3.76 9.28
CA GLN A 284 11.66 3.64 7.82
C GLN A 284 12.87 4.31 7.15
N ASN A 285 13.23 5.51 7.58
CA ASN A 285 14.38 6.22 7.06
C ASN A 285 15.70 5.49 7.33
N ILE A 286 15.87 4.93 8.54
CA ILE A 286 17.04 4.10 8.88
C ILE A 286 17.11 2.88 7.96
N ALA A 287 16.02 2.14 7.82
CA ALA A 287 15.98 0.95 6.98
C ALA A 287 16.24 1.29 5.49
N GLN A 288 15.60 2.34 4.96
CA GLN A 288 15.77 2.80 3.58
C GLN A 288 17.19 3.27 3.30
N LYS A 289 17.81 4.02 4.22
CA LYS A 289 19.19 4.49 4.12
C LYS A 289 20.16 3.33 3.81
N TYR A 290 20.07 2.23 4.51
CA TYR A 290 21.01 1.10 4.34
C TYR A 290 20.64 0.18 3.18
N VAL A 291 19.38 0.11 2.80
CA VAL A 291 18.94 -0.51 1.55
C VAL A 291 19.49 0.27 0.35
N ASP A 292 19.39 1.60 0.37
CA ASP A 292 19.87 2.47 -0.71
C ASP A 292 21.42 2.52 -0.73
N GLU A 293 22.08 2.51 0.42
CA GLU A 293 23.54 2.42 0.49
C GLU A 293 24.05 1.14 -0.21
N TRP A 294 23.43 -0.01 0.08
CA TRP A 294 23.76 -1.24 -0.61
C TRP A 294 23.52 -1.14 -2.12
N GLN A 295 22.34 -0.64 -2.50
CA GLN A 295 21.94 -0.54 -3.89
C GLN A 295 22.85 0.40 -4.70
N ASN A 296 23.28 1.49 -4.11
CA ASN A 296 24.16 2.48 -4.77
C ASN A 296 25.64 2.10 -4.79
N THR A 297 26.09 1.20 -3.90
CA THR A 297 27.51 0.80 -3.83
C THR A 297 27.79 -0.49 -4.60
N ILE A 298 27.01 -1.53 -4.36
CA ILE A 298 27.22 -2.86 -4.97
C ILE A 298 26.08 -3.17 -5.94
N GLY A 299 24.88 -2.81 -5.59
CA GLY A 299 23.68 -3.10 -6.36
C GLY A 299 23.14 -4.51 -6.14
N SER A 300 21.96 -4.72 -6.67
CA SER A 300 21.26 -6.02 -6.71
C SER A 300 20.09 -5.92 -7.67
N LYS A 301 19.48 -7.03 -8.00
CA LYS A 301 18.19 -7.01 -8.67
C LYS A 301 17.14 -6.35 -7.79
N ARG A 302 17.17 -6.61 -6.48
CA ARG A 302 16.35 -5.95 -5.45
C ARG A 302 16.95 -6.17 -4.06
N THR A 303 16.94 -5.13 -3.25
CA THR A 303 17.20 -5.20 -1.81
C THR A 303 15.97 -4.73 -1.05
N ALA A 304 15.57 -5.46 -0.01
CA ALA A 304 14.43 -5.10 0.81
C ALA A 304 14.65 -5.43 2.29
N ALA A 305 14.01 -4.66 3.16
CA ALA A 305 13.98 -4.88 4.59
C ALA A 305 12.57 -4.63 5.15
N ILE A 306 12.12 -5.52 6.03
CA ILE A 306 10.90 -5.35 6.83
C ILE A 306 11.30 -5.27 8.30
N VAL A 307 10.70 -4.33 9.02
CA VAL A 307 10.88 -4.14 10.47
C VAL A 307 9.53 -4.33 11.15
N MET A 308 9.48 -5.23 12.12
CA MET A 308 8.24 -5.63 12.80
C MET A 308 8.43 -5.63 14.32
N ASN A 309 7.41 -5.19 15.06
CA ASN A 309 7.32 -5.39 16.49
C ASN A 309 6.78 -6.81 16.75
N PRO A 310 7.58 -7.73 17.34
CA PRO A 310 7.16 -9.10 17.56
C PRO A 310 6.02 -9.24 18.59
N ASN A 311 5.82 -8.26 19.45
CA ASN A 311 4.93 -8.35 20.61
C ASN A 311 3.48 -7.92 20.29
N ASN A 312 3.23 -7.37 19.09
CA ASN A 312 1.89 -6.92 18.71
C ASN A 312 1.56 -7.03 17.22
N GLY A 313 2.54 -7.38 16.37
CA GLY A 313 2.33 -7.52 14.93
C GLY A 313 2.42 -6.22 14.12
N GLU A 314 2.73 -5.09 14.74
CA GLU A 314 2.90 -3.80 14.03
C GLU A 314 4.09 -3.86 13.07
N ILE A 315 3.85 -3.49 11.80
CA ILE A 315 4.92 -3.26 10.83
C ILE A 315 5.40 -1.82 10.97
N LEU A 316 6.65 -1.67 11.39
CA LEU A 316 7.26 -0.38 11.67
C LEU A 316 7.90 0.25 10.44
N ALA A 317 8.38 -0.58 9.50
CA ALA A 317 8.95 -0.14 8.23
C ALA A 317 8.90 -1.23 7.16
N MET A 318 8.80 -0.80 5.90
CA MET A 318 8.99 -1.59 4.69
C MET A 318 9.89 -0.81 3.72
N ALA A 319 11.17 -1.12 3.71
CA ALA A 319 12.15 -0.48 2.84
C ALA A 319 12.47 -1.35 1.63
N SER A 320 12.63 -0.74 0.46
CA SER A 320 13.03 -1.44 -0.77
C SER A 320 13.82 -0.53 -1.70
N SER A 321 14.78 -1.11 -2.42
CA SER A 321 15.53 -0.43 -3.48
C SER A 321 14.65 0.03 -4.67
N ASP A 322 13.42 -0.46 -4.76
CA ASP A 322 12.45 -0.08 -5.79
C ASP A 322 11.48 1.03 -5.33
N ALA A 323 11.73 1.67 -4.19
CA ALA A 323 10.92 2.79 -3.71
C ALA A 323 10.72 3.85 -4.81
N TYR A 324 9.52 4.41 -4.89
CA TYR A 324 9.13 5.38 -5.92
C TYR A 324 8.53 6.63 -5.28
N ASP A 325 8.67 7.77 -5.98
CA ASP A 325 8.11 9.05 -5.53
C ASP A 325 6.57 9.00 -5.57
N LEU A 326 5.96 9.14 -4.40
CA LEU A 326 4.50 9.14 -4.22
C LEU A 326 3.84 10.39 -4.80
N ASN A 327 4.57 11.50 -4.95
CA ASN A 327 4.09 12.71 -5.60
C ASN A 327 4.12 12.59 -7.13
N ASN A 328 4.99 11.70 -7.67
CA ASN A 328 5.10 11.43 -9.11
C ASN A 328 5.19 9.92 -9.41
N PRO A 329 4.19 9.11 -9.03
CA PRO A 329 4.30 7.64 -9.04
C PRO A 329 4.38 7.03 -10.44
N ARG A 330 4.06 7.80 -11.48
CA ARG A 330 4.12 7.37 -12.88
C ARG A 330 5.44 7.67 -13.56
N ASP A 331 6.34 8.35 -12.88
CA ASP A 331 7.69 8.59 -13.40
C ASP A 331 8.51 7.30 -13.36
N LEU A 332 8.85 6.78 -14.52
CA LEU A 332 9.71 5.61 -14.66
C LEU A 332 11.21 5.99 -14.70
N GLY A 333 11.53 7.29 -14.85
CA GLY A 333 12.90 7.77 -15.06
C GLY A 333 13.56 7.05 -16.24
N ASP A 334 14.86 6.77 -16.12
CA ASP A 334 15.66 6.07 -17.12
C ASP A 334 15.65 4.53 -16.96
N ARG A 335 14.70 3.98 -16.16
CA ARG A 335 14.65 2.53 -15.84
C ARG A 335 14.30 1.67 -17.04
N TYR A 336 13.59 2.22 -18.02
CA TYR A 336 13.12 1.50 -19.20
C TYR A 336 13.38 2.31 -20.45
N THR A 337 13.99 1.69 -21.43
CA THR A 337 14.02 2.19 -22.79
C THR A 337 12.67 1.95 -23.50
N GLU A 338 12.38 2.71 -24.55
CA GLU A 338 11.17 2.48 -25.34
C GLU A 338 11.07 1.04 -25.90
N ASN A 339 12.21 0.42 -26.25
CA ASN A 339 12.25 -0.95 -26.74
C ASN A 339 11.91 -1.97 -25.64
N GLU A 340 12.33 -1.73 -24.40
CA GLU A 340 11.93 -2.58 -23.25
C GLU A 340 10.46 -2.42 -22.93
N LEU A 341 9.92 -1.20 -22.95
CA LEU A 341 8.48 -0.96 -22.82
C LEU A 341 7.70 -1.63 -23.96
N TYR A 342 8.19 -1.57 -25.19
CA TYR A 342 7.60 -2.30 -26.31
C TYR A 342 7.58 -3.81 -26.07
N ALA A 343 8.69 -4.40 -25.61
CA ALA A 343 8.78 -5.82 -25.28
C ALA A 343 7.80 -6.23 -24.18
N LEU A 344 7.70 -5.45 -23.09
CA LEU A 344 6.70 -5.66 -22.03
C LEU A 344 5.26 -5.55 -22.56
N GLY A 345 5.04 -4.66 -23.51
CA GLY A 345 3.73 -4.41 -24.12
C GLY A 345 3.25 -5.52 -25.04
N LEU A 346 4.13 -6.30 -25.66
CA LEU A 346 3.75 -7.40 -26.56
C LEU A 346 2.91 -8.47 -25.83
N THR A 347 3.37 -8.93 -24.69
CA THR A 347 2.64 -9.93 -23.87
C THR A 347 1.27 -9.40 -23.46
N GLU A 348 1.19 -8.14 -22.99
CA GLU A 348 -0.07 -7.54 -22.54
C GLU A 348 -1.02 -7.29 -23.72
N ALA A 349 -0.51 -6.86 -24.87
CA ALA A 349 -1.31 -6.67 -26.09
C ALA A 349 -1.90 -8.00 -26.60
N ALA A 350 -1.14 -9.09 -26.55
CA ALA A 350 -1.65 -10.42 -26.88
C ALA A 350 -2.78 -10.86 -25.93
N ALA A 351 -2.60 -10.59 -24.63
CA ALA A 351 -3.62 -10.85 -23.62
C ALA A 351 -4.87 -9.96 -23.82
N ASP A 352 -4.69 -8.68 -24.14
CA ASP A 352 -5.76 -7.73 -24.44
C ASP A 352 -6.55 -8.15 -25.70
N TYR A 353 -5.86 -8.58 -26.74
CA TYR A 353 -6.49 -9.12 -27.94
C TYR A 353 -7.37 -10.32 -27.62
N LYS A 354 -6.86 -11.26 -26.80
CA LYS A 354 -7.64 -12.43 -26.36
C LYS A 354 -8.88 -12.03 -25.56
N ARG A 355 -8.76 -11.04 -24.65
CA ARG A 355 -9.92 -10.53 -23.89
C ARG A 355 -10.99 -9.92 -24.79
N LYS A 356 -10.58 -9.18 -25.83
CA LYS A 356 -11.49 -8.47 -26.74
C LYS A 356 -12.13 -9.38 -27.80
N ASN A 357 -11.36 -10.36 -28.32
CA ASN A 357 -11.76 -11.13 -29.49
C ASN A 357 -12.03 -12.62 -29.20
N GLY A 358 -11.76 -13.10 -28.00
CA GLY A 358 -11.95 -14.49 -27.60
C GLY A 358 -10.91 -15.48 -28.15
N THR A 359 -10.02 -15.06 -29.08
CA THR A 359 -8.97 -15.86 -29.70
C THR A 359 -7.59 -15.37 -29.23
N ALA A 360 -6.67 -16.32 -29.01
CA ALA A 360 -5.29 -15.97 -28.65
C ALA A 360 -4.48 -15.71 -29.93
N ILE A 361 -3.58 -14.72 -29.84
CA ILE A 361 -2.51 -14.47 -30.80
C ILE A 361 -1.16 -14.59 -30.09
N THR A 362 -0.11 -14.84 -30.85
CA THR A 362 1.27 -14.87 -30.33
C THR A 362 1.88 -13.47 -30.35
N GLU A 363 2.96 -13.24 -29.58
CA GLU A 363 3.61 -11.93 -29.47
C GLU A 363 4.14 -11.41 -30.83
N ASP A 364 4.61 -12.29 -31.70
CA ASP A 364 5.04 -11.97 -33.05
C ASP A 364 3.90 -11.50 -33.99
N GLN A 365 2.66 -11.89 -33.72
CA GLN A 365 1.46 -11.46 -34.45
C GLN A 365 0.87 -10.14 -33.93
N VAL A 366 1.27 -9.68 -32.74
CA VAL A 366 0.71 -8.44 -32.14
C VAL A 366 0.85 -7.23 -33.06
N PRO A 367 1.99 -7.00 -33.76
CA PRO A 367 2.14 -5.83 -34.64
C PRO A 367 1.16 -5.79 -35.82
N ASP A 368 0.53 -6.90 -36.16
CA ASP A 368 -0.49 -6.94 -37.23
C ASP A 368 -1.83 -6.31 -36.78
N TYR A 369 -2.05 -6.19 -35.47
CA TYR A 369 -3.30 -5.75 -34.85
C TYR A 369 -3.18 -4.46 -34.03
N TYR A 370 -1.96 -4.11 -33.55
CA TYR A 370 -1.69 -2.95 -32.70
C TYR A 370 -0.58 -2.09 -33.29
N LYS A 371 -0.73 -0.77 -33.21
CA LYS A 371 0.37 0.16 -33.52
C LYS A 371 1.45 0.08 -32.46
N ARG A 372 2.69 0.38 -32.84
CA ARG A 372 3.84 0.45 -31.92
C ARG A 372 3.55 1.32 -30.69
N GLU A 373 2.93 2.48 -30.89
CA GLU A 373 2.59 3.43 -29.81
C GLU A 373 1.62 2.80 -28.78
N ASP A 374 0.61 2.04 -29.26
CA ASP A 374 -0.34 1.36 -28.38
C ASP A 374 0.35 0.25 -27.57
N ILE A 375 1.27 -0.49 -28.20
CA ILE A 375 2.06 -1.55 -27.55
C ILE A 375 2.96 -0.92 -26.47
N VAL A 376 3.67 0.16 -26.78
CA VAL A 376 4.51 0.89 -25.81
C VAL A 376 3.65 1.43 -24.65
N SER A 377 2.45 1.93 -24.93
CA SER A 377 1.52 2.40 -23.90
C SER A 377 1.09 1.27 -22.96
N LEU A 378 0.78 0.09 -23.49
CA LEU A 378 0.46 -1.10 -22.69
C LEU A 378 1.67 -1.54 -21.87
N GLY A 379 2.87 -1.56 -22.46
CA GLY A 379 4.11 -1.85 -21.74
C GLY A 379 4.42 -0.87 -20.61
N THR A 380 4.12 0.41 -20.82
CA THR A 380 4.23 1.44 -19.80
C THR A 380 3.30 1.14 -18.61
N GLN A 381 2.07 0.71 -18.86
CA GLN A 381 1.13 0.30 -17.80
C GLN A 381 1.64 -0.93 -17.05
N VAL A 382 2.22 -1.90 -17.75
CA VAL A 382 2.86 -3.08 -17.13
C VAL A 382 4.03 -2.63 -16.24
N ALA A 383 4.90 -1.74 -16.73
CA ALA A 383 6.04 -1.21 -15.99
C ALA A 383 5.60 -0.46 -14.72
N TRP A 384 4.53 0.35 -14.79
CA TRP A 384 3.95 0.99 -13.61
C TRP A 384 3.45 -0.03 -12.59
N ASN A 385 2.68 -1.04 -13.01
CA ASN A 385 2.16 -2.08 -12.13
C ASN A 385 3.28 -2.88 -11.47
N GLN A 386 4.37 -3.17 -12.19
CA GLN A 386 5.56 -3.82 -11.64
C GLN A 386 6.25 -2.94 -10.60
N ARG A 387 6.34 -1.61 -10.84
CA ARG A 387 6.97 -0.66 -9.93
C ARG A 387 6.17 -0.46 -8.64
N TRP A 388 4.84 -0.45 -8.72
CA TRP A 388 3.96 -0.25 -7.56
C TRP A 388 3.73 -1.53 -6.74
N ARG A 389 4.16 -2.68 -7.27
CA ARG A 389 4.00 -3.97 -6.60
C ARG A 389 4.86 -4.04 -5.35
N ASN A 390 4.24 -4.28 -4.20
CA ASN A 390 4.93 -4.44 -2.93
C ASN A 390 5.60 -5.83 -2.85
N PHE A 391 6.88 -5.90 -3.13
CA PHE A 391 7.68 -7.13 -3.09
C PHE A 391 7.55 -7.88 -1.75
N ILE A 392 7.51 -7.14 -0.64
CA ILE A 392 7.56 -7.70 0.72
C ILE A 392 6.36 -8.60 1.02
N ILE A 393 5.19 -8.31 0.42
CA ILE A 393 3.96 -9.07 0.63
C ILE A 393 3.50 -9.84 -0.61
N SER A 394 3.95 -9.43 -1.82
CA SER A 394 3.39 -9.95 -3.07
C SER A 394 4.30 -10.95 -3.78
N ASP A 395 5.61 -10.90 -3.56
CA ASP A 395 6.56 -11.78 -4.24
C ASP A 395 6.99 -12.92 -3.31
N THR A 396 7.11 -14.11 -3.89
CA THR A 396 7.47 -15.32 -3.16
C THR A 396 8.85 -15.81 -3.57
N TYR A 397 9.57 -16.39 -2.63
CA TYR A 397 10.91 -16.91 -2.82
C TYR A 397 11.15 -18.09 -1.89
N GLU A 398 12.12 -18.94 -2.20
CA GLU A 398 12.54 -20.01 -1.30
C GLU A 398 13.27 -19.40 -0.08
N PRO A 399 12.82 -19.65 1.17
CA PRO A 399 13.36 -18.97 2.35
C PRO A 399 14.82 -19.38 2.66
N GLY A 400 15.25 -20.56 2.18
CA GLY A 400 16.55 -21.07 2.49
C GLY A 400 16.76 -21.33 3.99
N SER A 401 17.99 -21.13 4.48
CA SER A 401 18.37 -21.52 5.84
C SER A 401 17.61 -20.86 7.00
N PRO A 402 16.96 -19.71 6.92
CA PRO A 402 16.01 -19.23 7.96
C PRO A 402 14.90 -20.22 8.28
N ALA A 403 14.45 -21.03 7.32
CA ALA A 403 13.46 -22.09 7.54
C ALA A 403 13.88 -23.14 8.59
N LYS A 404 15.18 -23.31 8.84
CA LYS A 404 15.72 -24.25 9.81
C LYS A 404 15.28 -23.97 11.25
N ILE A 405 15.00 -22.71 11.55
CA ILE A 405 14.43 -22.29 12.84
C ILE A 405 13.12 -23.04 13.08
N PHE A 406 12.24 -23.04 12.09
CA PHE A 406 10.89 -23.63 12.17
C PHE A 406 10.94 -25.16 12.16
N THR A 407 11.92 -25.75 11.47
CA THR A 407 12.15 -27.22 11.49
C THR A 407 12.57 -27.67 12.88
N VAL A 408 13.49 -26.95 13.55
CA VAL A 408 13.91 -27.28 14.92
C VAL A 408 12.76 -27.01 15.89
N ALA A 409 12.04 -25.91 15.74
CA ALA A 409 10.87 -25.57 16.53
C ALA A 409 9.85 -26.71 16.52
N ALA A 410 9.46 -27.18 15.33
CA ALA A 410 8.52 -28.26 15.13
C ALA A 410 8.98 -29.57 15.83
N GLY A 411 10.26 -29.89 15.71
CA GLY A 411 10.83 -31.09 16.35
C GLY A 411 10.80 -31.04 17.88
N LEU A 412 11.05 -29.87 18.47
CA LEU A 412 10.98 -29.64 19.91
C LEU A 412 9.53 -29.69 20.42
N GLU A 413 8.60 -29.04 19.73
CA GLU A 413 7.18 -29.01 20.11
C GLU A 413 6.52 -30.41 20.02
N GLU A 414 6.87 -31.21 19.03
CA GLU A 414 6.37 -32.58 18.89
C GLU A 414 7.10 -33.58 19.80
N GLY A 415 8.07 -33.11 20.60
CA GLY A 415 8.87 -33.96 21.50
C GLY A 415 9.75 -34.98 20.77
N VAL A 416 9.95 -34.79 19.45
CA VAL A 416 10.87 -35.61 18.66
C VAL A 416 12.33 -35.18 18.92
N LEU A 417 12.52 -33.91 19.28
CA LEU A 417 13.79 -33.36 19.73
C LEU A 417 13.64 -32.92 21.21
N THR A 418 14.74 -33.12 21.95
CA THR A 418 14.89 -32.58 23.33
C THR A 418 15.89 -31.43 23.34
N GLY A 419 16.58 -31.16 22.22
CA GLY A 419 17.67 -30.21 22.09
C GLY A 419 19.07 -30.76 22.38
N ASN A 420 19.17 -31.99 22.94
CA ASN A 420 20.41 -32.62 23.36
C ASN A 420 20.95 -33.64 22.33
N GLU A 421 20.18 -33.94 21.30
CA GLU A 421 20.54 -34.87 20.26
C GLU A 421 21.81 -34.45 19.49
N THR A 422 22.49 -35.39 18.95
CA THR A 422 23.62 -35.17 18.06
C THR A 422 23.38 -35.81 16.70
N TYR A 423 23.85 -35.14 15.65
CA TYR A 423 23.68 -35.53 14.25
C TYR A 423 25.04 -35.56 13.55
N VAL A 424 25.27 -36.59 12.71
CA VAL A 424 26.52 -36.72 11.98
C VAL A 424 26.35 -36.19 10.54
N CYS A 425 27.17 -35.24 10.17
CA CYS A 425 27.21 -34.67 8.83
C CYS A 425 28.50 -35.07 8.08
N ASN A 426 28.37 -35.95 7.09
CA ASN A 426 29.45 -36.38 6.20
C ASN A 426 29.43 -35.63 4.84
N GLY A 427 28.76 -34.45 4.77
CA GLY A 427 28.71 -33.61 3.57
C GLY A 427 27.49 -33.84 2.69
N HIS A 428 26.80 -34.96 2.77
CA HIS A 428 25.54 -35.24 2.06
C HIS A 428 24.71 -36.26 2.81
N LEU A 429 23.46 -36.40 2.40
CA LEU A 429 22.52 -37.43 2.84
C LEU A 429 21.81 -38.01 1.61
N HIS A 430 21.76 -39.33 1.52
CA HIS A 430 21.06 -40.05 0.44
C HIS A 430 19.57 -40.16 0.79
N VAL A 431 18.70 -39.55 -0.01
CA VAL A 431 17.25 -39.55 0.20
C VAL A 431 16.54 -39.75 -1.12
N GLY A 432 15.59 -40.69 -1.18
CA GLY A 432 14.74 -40.90 -2.36
C GLY A 432 15.52 -41.15 -3.64
N GLY A 433 16.66 -41.89 -3.57
CA GLY A 433 17.48 -42.25 -4.73
C GLY A 433 18.42 -41.15 -5.23
N ARG A 434 18.62 -40.05 -4.48
CA ARG A 434 19.55 -38.97 -4.83
C ARG A 434 20.33 -38.46 -3.62
N ASP A 435 21.51 -37.91 -3.87
CA ASP A 435 22.31 -37.27 -2.81
C ASP A 435 21.95 -35.79 -2.70
N ILE A 436 21.61 -35.37 -1.48
CA ILE A 436 21.34 -33.98 -1.15
C ILE A 436 22.52 -33.47 -0.31
N TYR A 437 23.15 -32.40 -0.78
CA TYR A 437 24.42 -31.92 -0.24
C TYR A 437 24.26 -30.87 0.86
N CYS A 438 25.16 -30.91 1.81
CA CYS A 438 25.40 -29.86 2.77
C CYS A 438 26.23 -28.71 2.16
N VAL A 439 26.27 -27.56 2.80
CA VAL A 439 27.21 -26.47 2.46
C VAL A 439 28.67 -26.94 2.57
N SER A 440 29.01 -27.76 3.57
CA SER A 440 30.30 -28.43 3.71
C SER A 440 30.27 -29.76 2.96
N ARG A 441 30.36 -29.72 1.62
CA ARG A 441 30.16 -30.90 0.74
C ARG A 441 31.26 -31.93 0.85
N ILE A 442 32.53 -31.53 1.09
CA ILE A 442 33.72 -32.36 0.95
C ILE A 442 34.04 -33.09 2.27
N VAL A 443 34.11 -32.33 3.36
CA VAL A 443 34.51 -32.86 4.67
C VAL A 443 33.36 -33.08 5.64
N GLY A 444 32.18 -32.52 5.33
CA GLY A 444 31.07 -32.49 6.27
C GLY A 444 31.31 -31.55 7.46
N HIS A 445 30.42 -31.60 8.43
CA HIS A 445 30.58 -30.86 9.69
C HIS A 445 30.96 -31.74 10.88
N GLY A 446 31.05 -33.06 10.68
CA GLY A 446 31.21 -34.01 11.77
C GLY A 446 29.95 -34.14 12.64
N THR A 447 30.14 -34.44 13.92
CA THR A 447 29.07 -34.56 14.89
C THR A 447 28.68 -33.19 15.42
N LEU A 448 27.39 -32.85 15.35
CA LEU A 448 26.83 -31.57 15.76
C LEU A 448 25.67 -31.79 16.73
N THR A 449 25.56 -30.99 17.76
CA THR A 449 24.31 -30.84 18.53
C THR A 449 23.24 -30.09 17.72
N VAL A 450 21.98 -30.08 18.16
CA VAL A 450 20.89 -29.31 17.52
C VAL A 450 21.26 -27.83 17.39
N GLN A 451 21.79 -27.22 18.44
CA GLN A 451 22.25 -25.83 18.45
C GLN A 451 23.38 -25.60 17.45
N GLN A 452 24.43 -26.49 17.46
CA GLN A 452 25.55 -26.41 16.51
C GLN A 452 25.11 -26.62 15.05
N ALA A 453 24.04 -27.40 14.81
CA ALA A 453 23.47 -27.57 13.48
C ALA A 453 22.86 -26.26 12.94
N LEU A 454 22.21 -25.47 13.79
CA LEU A 454 21.75 -24.13 13.45
C LEU A 454 22.93 -23.16 13.26
N MET A 455 23.89 -23.14 14.19
CA MET A 455 25.10 -22.28 14.11
C MET A 455 25.86 -22.45 12.81
N LYS A 456 26.12 -23.71 12.41
CA LYS A 456 26.85 -24.06 11.18
C LYS A 456 25.95 -24.19 9.95
N SER A 457 24.66 -23.93 10.11
CA SER A 457 23.65 -24.03 9.03
C SER A 457 23.71 -25.41 8.30
N CYS A 458 23.80 -26.52 9.04
CA CYS A 458 23.96 -27.83 8.49
C CYS A 458 22.69 -28.41 7.86
N ASN A 459 22.67 -28.62 6.54
CA ASN A 459 21.50 -29.21 5.85
C ASN A 459 21.31 -30.69 6.27
N VAL A 460 22.39 -31.45 6.39
CA VAL A 460 22.30 -32.89 6.71
C VAL A 460 21.64 -33.13 8.07
N ALA A 461 22.02 -32.35 9.10
CA ALA A 461 21.38 -32.46 10.41
C ALA A 461 19.88 -32.14 10.35
N LEU A 462 19.49 -31.09 9.63
CA LEU A 462 18.09 -30.73 9.50
C LEU A 462 17.25 -31.76 8.73
N MET A 463 17.80 -32.36 7.68
CA MET A 463 17.17 -33.49 6.98
C MET A 463 16.94 -34.69 7.89
N GLN A 464 17.93 -35.02 8.76
CA GLN A 464 17.79 -36.11 9.73
C GLN A 464 16.72 -35.80 10.78
N MET A 465 16.67 -34.55 11.29
CA MET A 465 15.62 -34.08 12.23
C MET A 465 14.23 -34.18 11.60
N ALA A 466 14.05 -33.66 10.38
CA ALA A 466 12.78 -33.71 9.67
C ALA A 466 12.37 -35.17 9.34
N SER A 467 13.31 -36.02 8.96
CA SER A 467 13.05 -37.45 8.74
C SER A 467 12.56 -38.16 10.01
N SER A 468 13.09 -37.77 11.19
CA SER A 468 12.64 -38.29 12.47
C SER A 468 11.26 -37.80 12.85
N MET A 469 10.89 -36.59 12.43
CA MET A 469 9.58 -35.98 12.67
C MET A 469 8.50 -36.59 11.75
N GLY A 470 8.84 -36.87 10.51
CA GLY A 470 7.93 -37.35 9.46
C GLY A 470 7.11 -36.25 8.81
N VAL A 471 6.43 -36.62 7.72
CA VAL A 471 5.72 -35.71 6.83
C VAL A 471 4.57 -34.99 7.53
N ASP A 472 3.70 -35.73 8.21
CA ASP A 472 2.48 -35.18 8.79
C ASP A 472 2.77 -34.07 9.81
N ARG A 473 3.74 -34.30 10.70
CA ARG A 473 4.12 -33.31 11.71
C ARG A 473 4.82 -32.11 11.09
N PHE A 474 5.70 -32.35 10.12
CA PHE A 474 6.39 -31.28 9.43
C PHE A 474 5.42 -30.36 8.68
N ALA A 475 4.50 -30.92 7.88
CA ALA A 475 3.46 -30.17 7.16
C ALA A 475 2.56 -29.39 8.12
N LYS A 476 2.09 -30.02 9.22
CA LYS A 476 1.32 -29.36 10.28
C LYS A 476 2.01 -28.10 10.81
N TYR A 477 3.32 -28.14 11.04
CA TYR A 477 4.06 -27.00 11.57
C TYR A 477 4.34 -25.93 10.52
N GLN A 478 4.44 -26.28 9.23
CA GLN A 478 4.45 -25.26 8.18
C GLN A 478 3.15 -24.39 8.25
N GLU A 479 2.01 -25.02 8.43
CA GLU A 479 0.72 -24.32 8.58
C GLU A 479 0.65 -23.54 9.91
N ILE A 480 1.13 -24.10 11.02
CA ILE A 480 1.18 -23.42 12.33
C ILE A 480 2.02 -22.13 12.25
N PHE A 481 3.11 -22.14 11.50
CA PHE A 481 3.91 -20.93 11.27
C PHE A 481 3.33 -19.99 10.19
N GLY A 482 2.16 -20.31 9.62
CA GLY A 482 1.46 -19.47 8.63
C GLY A 482 2.03 -19.57 7.21
N PHE A 483 2.84 -20.58 6.92
CA PHE A 483 3.29 -20.84 5.55
C PHE A 483 2.16 -21.54 4.77
N GLY A 484 1.93 -21.11 3.53
CA GLY A 484 0.80 -21.58 2.73
C GLY A 484 -0.52 -20.85 2.99
N GLU A 485 -0.55 -19.83 3.86
CA GLU A 485 -1.71 -18.99 4.14
C GLU A 485 -1.38 -17.52 3.94
N LYS A 486 -2.37 -16.68 3.66
CA LYS A 486 -2.20 -15.24 3.77
C LYS A 486 -2.06 -14.85 5.24
N THR A 487 -1.16 -13.91 5.52
CA THR A 487 -1.02 -13.38 6.89
C THR A 487 -2.22 -12.52 7.29
N GLY A 488 -2.99 -12.04 6.30
CA GLY A 488 -4.10 -11.13 6.52
C GLY A 488 -3.67 -9.69 6.82
N ILE A 489 -2.45 -9.32 6.42
CA ILE A 489 -1.98 -7.93 6.54
C ILE A 489 -2.95 -6.98 5.83
N ASP A 490 -3.24 -5.85 6.46
CA ASP A 490 -4.16 -4.81 5.98
C ASP A 490 -3.55 -3.95 4.85
N LEU A 491 -3.00 -4.64 3.84
CA LEU A 491 -2.47 -4.08 2.60
C LEU A 491 -2.99 -4.86 1.38
N PRO A 492 -3.20 -4.20 0.24
CA PRO A 492 -3.64 -4.90 -0.97
C PRO A 492 -2.51 -5.68 -1.63
N GLY A 493 -2.83 -6.79 -2.29
CA GLY A 493 -1.91 -7.52 -3.15
C GLY A 493 -1.05 -8.56 -2.45
N GLU A 494 -1.42 -8.99 -1.23
CA GLU A 494 -0.75 -10.11 -0.57
C GLU A 494 -0.86 -11.39 -1.39
N ALA A 495 0.27 -12.07 -1.58
CA ALA A 495 0.35 -13.31 -2.35
C ALA A 495 -0.41 -14.45 -1.66
N ASP A 496 -1.09 -15.24 -2.47
CA ASP A 496 -1.64 -16.54 -2.03
C ASP A 496 -0.56 -17.60 -2.23
N THR A 497 -0.09 -18.20 -1.12
CA THR A 497 0.98 -19.19 -1.12
C THR A 497 0.48 -20.61 -0.88
N THR A 498 -0.84 -20.85 -0.87
CA THR A 498 -1.47 -22.16 -0.57
C THR A 498 -0.90 -23.29 -1.44
N ASN A 499 -0.73 -23.05 -2.74
CA ASN A 499 -0.20 -24.03 -3.67
C ASN A 499 1.34 -23.94 -3.85
N LEU A 500 2.02 -23.19 -3.01
CA LEU A 500 3.46 -22.94 -3.09
C LEU A 500 4.23 -23.63 -1.96
N ILE A 501 3.56 -24.41 -1.13
CA ILE A 501 4.14 -25.31 -0.13
C ILE A 501 3.74 -26.76 -0.45
N TYR A 502 4.44 -27.73 0.15
CA TYR A 502 4.01 -29.13 0.13
C TYR A 502 3.09 -29.40 1.33
N HIS A 503 1.95 -30.04 1.04
CA HIS A 503 1.04 -30.54 2.06
C HIS A 503 1.33 -32.02 2.36
N ALA A 504 0.77 -32.58 3.44
CA ALA A 504 1.06 -33.94 3.87
C ALA A 504 0.75 -35.01 2.81
N ASP A 505 -0.24 -34.77 1.95
CA ASP A 505 -0.66 -35.69 0.89
C ASP A 505 0.25 -35.73 -0.35
N ASN A 506 1.06 -34.67 -0.55
CA ASN A 506 1.93 -34.52 -1.71
C ASN A 506 3.42 -34.39 -1.37
N MET A 507 3.79 -34.47 -0.08
CA MET A 507 5.18 -34.35 0.39
C MET A 507 5.83 -35.72 0.43
N GLY A 508 6.73 -36.00 -0.51
CA GLY A 508 7.60 -37.20 -0.48
C GLY A 508 8.84 -37.02 0.40
N PRO A 509 9.66 -38.08 0.55
CA PRO A 509 10.89 -38.03 1.36
C PRO A 509 11.90 -36.96 0.89
N VAL A 510 11.97 -36.68 -0.41
CA VAL A 510 12.87 -35.68 -0.98
C VAL A 510 12.36 -34.29 -0.68
N GLU A 511 11.06 -34.08 -0.84
CA GLU A 511 10.38 -32.83 -0.55
C GLU A 511 10.50 -32.47 0.95
N LEU A 512 10.28 -33.44 1.85
CA LEU A 512 10.50 -33.28 3.28
C LEU A 512 11.95 -32.88 3.59
N ALA A 513 12.92 -33.59 2.99
CA ALA A 513 14.34 -33.31 3.19
C ALA A 513 14.69 -31.89 2.72
N THR A 514 14.27 -31.47 1.52
CA THR A 514 14.58 -30.14 1.00
C THR A 514 13.86 -29.04 1.74
N SER A 515 12.59 -29.24 2.11
CA SER A 515 11.80 -28.30 2.87
C SER A 515 12.38 -28.04 4.26
N SER A 516 13.04 -29.04 4.88
CA SER A 516 13.66 -28.89 6.20
C SER A 516 14.73 -27.80 6.28
N PHE A 517 15.32 -27.42 5.16
CA PHE A 517 16.30 -26.33 5.09
C PHE A 517 15.87 -25.19 4.14
N GLY A 518 14.58 -25.14 3.79
CA GLY A 518 13.95 -24.00 3.12
C GLY A 518 14.07 -24.00 1.59
N GLN A 519 14.14 -25.18 0.96
CA GLN A 519 14.08 -25.31 -0.49
C GLN A 519 12.89 -26.17 -0.92
N GLY A 520 12.39 -25.94 -2.13
CA GLY A 520 11.24 -26.68 -2.69
C GLY A 520 9.88 -26.05 -2.39
N TYR A 521 9.81 -25.04 -1.55
CA TYR A 521 8.61 -24.25 -1.30
C TYR A 521 8.93 -22.76 -1.23
N THR A 522 7.94 -21.90 -1.39
CA THR A 522 8.15 -20.45 -1.39
C THR A 522 7.23 -19.74 -0.41
N VAL A 523 7.72 -18.62 0.13
CA VAL A 523 7.06 -17.77 1.13
C VAL A 523 7.29 -16.31 0.80
N THR A 524 6.51 -15.41 1.41
CA THR A 524 6.74 -13.95 1.36
C THR A 524 7.63 -13.48 2.52
N MET A 525 8.17 -12.25 2.40
CA MET A 525 8.95 -11.67 3.51
C MET A 525 8.08 -11.44 4.75
N VAL A 526 6.83 -11.01 4.59
CA VAL A 526 5.93 -10.79 5.72
C VAL A 526 5.59 -12.09 6.45
N GLN A 527 5.40 -13.21 5.74
CA GLN A 527 5.21 -14.52 6.38
C GLN A 527 6.42 -14.91 7.22
N MET A 528 7.63 -14.74 6.70
CA MET A 528 8.87 -15.05 7.43
C MET A 528 9.07 -14.15 8.66
N ALA A 529 8.77 -12.85 8.54
CA ALA A 529 8.86 -11.91 9.66
C ALA A 529 7.84 -12.24 10.76
N ALA A 530 6.60 -12.54 10.40
CA ALA A 530 5.55 -12.90 11.34
C ALA A 530 5.83 -14.25 12.04
N ALA A 531 6.28 -15.26 11.27
CA ALA A 531 6.67 -16.55 11.83
C ALA A 531 7.87 -16.43 12.79
N LEU A 532 8.92 -15.67 12.43
CA LEU A 532 10.03 -15.42 13.35
C LEU A 532 9.59 -14.65 14.59
N SER A 533 8.74 -13.63 14.43
CA SER A 533 8.18 -12.86 15.55
C SER A 533 7.47 -13.75 16.55
N SER A 534 6.68 -14.73 16.07
CA SER A 534 5.98 -15.67 16.96
C SER A 534 6.94 -16.61 17.72
N VAL A 535 8.07 -16.95 17.13
CA VAL A 535 9.09 -17.78 17.83
C VAL A 535 9.78 -16.96 18.92
N VAL A 536 10.13 -15.71 18.65
CA VAL A 536 10.99 -14.94 19.56
C VAL A 536 10.19 -14.26 20.68
N ASN A 537 8.89 -14.03 20.52
CA ASN A 537 8.02 -13.45 21.54
C ASN A 537 7.45 -14.47 22.55
N GLY A 538 7.81 -15.76 22.41
CA GLY A 538 7.35 -16.81 23.32
C GLY A 538 6.21 -17.69 22.79
N GLY A 539 5.83 -17.54 21.53
CA GLY A 539 4.90 -18.44 20.83
C GLY A 539 3.68 -17.77 20.21
N THR A 540 3.40 -16.53 20.49
CA THR A 540 2.16 -15.86 20.02
C THR A 540 2.31 -15.35 18.60
N TYR A 541 1.51 -15.88 17.67
CA TYR A 541 1.45 -15.40 16.29
C TYR A 541 0.44 -14.27 16.18
N TYR A 542 0.93 -13.06 16.00
CA TYR A 542 0.10 -11.88 15.72
C TYR A 542 -0.13 -11.70 14.23
N GLN A 543 -1.36 -11.30 13.86
CA GLN A 543 -1.63 -10.84 12.51
C GLN A 543 -0.83 -9.56 12.23
N PRO A 544 0.05 -9.54 11.19
CA PRO A 544 0.74 -8.31 10.80
C PRO A 544 -0.25 -7.22 10.39
N HIS A 545 0.00 -5.98 10.80
CA HIS A 545 -0.86 -4.86 10.43
C HIS A 545 -0.08 -3.55 10.30
N VAL A 546 -0.65 -2.62 9.52
CA VAL A 546 -0.02 -1.32 9.21
C VAL A 546 -0.83 -0.12 9.71
N VAL A 547 -2.01 -0.33 10.29
CA VAL A 547 -2.86 0.73 10.85
C VAL A 547 -3.17 0.44 12.32
N ARG A 548 -3.05 1.46 13.19
CA ARG A 548 -3.34 1.40 14.62
C ARG A 548 -4.74 1.89 14.96
N GLN A 549 -5.18 2.98 14.32
CA GLN A 549 -6.47 3.59 14.59
C GLN A 549 -6.91 4.53 13.47
N ILE A 550 -8.19 4.81 13.45
CA ILE A 550 -8.84 5.74 12.54
C ILE A 550 -9.45 6.86 13.38
N LEU A 551 -9.20 8.12 13.00
CA LEU A 551 -9.68 9.31 13.69
C LEU A 551 -10.63 10.08 12.75
N ASN A 552 -11.68 10.67 13.30
CA ASN A 552 -12.49 11.62 12.55
C ASN A 552 -11.79 13.00 12.42
N GLU A 553 -12.40 13.92 11.70
CA GLU A 553 -11.87 15.27 11.48
C GLU A 553 -11.61 16.07 12.76
N ASN A 554 -12.27 15.72 13.87
CA ASN A 554 -12.07 16.35 15.18
C ASN A 554 -11.02 15.65 16.04
N GLY A 555 -10.31 14.64 15.50
CA GLY A 555 -9.31 13.86 16.19
C GLY A 555 -9.86 12.81 17.16
N SER A 556 -11.18 12.57 17.16
CA SER A 556 -11.78 11.52 17.98
C SER A 556 -11.62 10.15 17.32
N VAL A 557 -11.32 9.13 18.13
CA VAL A 557 -11.14 7.75 17.65
C VAL A 557 -12.48 7.21 17.12
N VAL A 558 -12.50 6.85 15.84
CA VAL A 558 -13.62 6.15 15.19
C VAL A 558 -13.45 4.65 15.34
N GLU A 559 -12.24 4.16 15.10
CA GLU A 559 -11.89 2.76 15.22
C GLU A 559 -10.47 2.62 15.77
N LYS A 560 -10.26 1.67 16.68
CA LYS A 560 -8.95 1.26 17.15
C LYS A 560 -8.69 -0.17 16.69
N LYS A 561 -7.52 -0.41 16.12
CA LYS A 561 -7.07 -1.74 15.70
C LYS A 561 -6.22 -2.34 16.82
N ASP A 562 -6.84 -3.19 17.64
CA ASP A 562 -6.08 -3.92 18.65
C ASP A 562 -5.33 -5.09 18.00
N PRO A 563 -4.14 -5.46 18.54
CA PRO A 563 -3.38 -6.61 18.02
C PRO A 563 -4.21 -7.90 18.02
N VAL A 564 -4.25 -8.59 16.89
CA VAL A 564 -5.02 -9.83 16.72
C VAL A 564 -4.10 -11.02 16.92
N VAL A 565 -4.35 -11.81 17.96
CA VAL A 565 -3.69 -13.10 18.15
C VAL A 565 -4.37 -14.12 17.25
N VAL A 566 -3.63 -14.72 16.32
CA VAL A 566 -4.15 -15.71 15.38
C VAL A 566 -4.05 -17.12 15.96
N ARG A 567 -2.87 -17.44 16.56
CA ARG A 567 -2.58 -18.77 17.13
C ARG A 567 -1.34 -18.75 18.01
N GLU A 568 -1.15 -19.83 18.77
CA GLU A 568 0.11 -20.14 19.43
C GLU A 568 0.94 -21.06 18.52
N THR A 569 2.24 -20.80 18.38
CA THR A 569 3.14 -21.53 17.48
C THR A 569 4.11 -22.44 18.22
N VAL A 570 4.70 -21.94 19.31
CA VAL A 570 5.68 -22.66 20.12
C VAL A 570 5.45 -22.41 21.61
N SER A 571 5.95 -23.32 22.44
CA SER A 571 6.02 -23.12 23.89
C SER A 571 7.14 -22.14 24.27
N GLN A 572 7.04 -21.57 25.47
CA GLN A 572 8.08 -20.68 26.03
C GLN A 572 9.45 -21.38 26.13
N SER A 573 9.49 -22.70 26.39
CA SER A 573 10.73 -23.49 26.44
C SER A 573 11.40 -23.57 25.07
N THR A 574 10.63 -23.86 24.01
CA THR A 574 11.11 -23.89 22.65
C THR A 574 11.57 -22.51 22.18
N ALA A 575 10.79 -21.45 22.48
CA ALA A 575 11.17 -20.08 22.20
C ALA A 575 12.52 -19.72 22.84
N SER A 576 12.72 -20.07 24.12
CA SER A 576 13.96 -19.78 24.86
C SER A 576 15.16 -20.54 24.24
N PHE A 577 14.99 -21.83 23.91
CA PHE A 577 16.02 -22.60 23.23
C PHE A 577 16.41 -22.00 21.89
N LEU A 578 15.41 -21.58 21.09
CA LEU A 578 15.67 -21.04 19.76
C LEU A 578 16.29 -19.64 19.82
N LYS A 579 15.87 -18.77 20.75
CA LYS A 579 16.53 -17.47 20.97
C LYS A 579 18.01 -17.62 21.29
N GLU A 580 18.35 -18.52 22.23
CA GLU A 580 19.74 -18.83 22.54
C GLU A 580 20.50 -19.43 21.35
N ALA A 581 19.89 -20.37 20.63
CA ALA A 581 20.52 -20.96 19.44
C ALA A 581 20.78 -19.91 18.35
N MET A 582 19.85 -18.98 18.12
CA MET A 582 20.00 -17.87 17.18
C MET A 582 21.02 -16.82 17.63
N PHE A 583 21.13 -16.57 18.94
CA PHE A 583 22.22 -15.78 19.49
C PHE A 583 23.59 -16.41 19.16
N GLN A 584 23.73 -17.70 19.37
CA GLN A 584 24.97 -18.44 19.05
C GLN A 584 25.29 -18.42 17.54
N VAL A 585 24.30 -18.34 16.66
CA VAL A 585 24.52 -18.14 15.21
C VAL A 585 25.26 -16.84 14.94
N VAL A 586 24.92 -15.76 15.68
CA VAL A 586 25.56 -14.45 15.54
C VAL A 586 26.89 -14.41 16.29
N ALA A 587 26.91 -14.85 17.53
CA ALA A 587 28.09 -14.77 18.39
C ALA A 587 29.24 -15.66 17.91
N ASN A 588 28.95 -16.91 17.48
CA ASN A 588 29.94 -17.96 17.21
C ASN A 588 29.73 -18.71 15.87
N GLY A 589 28.76 -18.27 15.06
CA GLY A 589 28.33 -19.01 13.86
C GLY A 589 28.46 -18.25 12.55
N THR A 590 27.61 -18.65 11.61
CA THR A 590 27.54 -18.07 10.25
C THR A 590 27.01 -16.65 10.18
N GLY A 591 26.44 -16.13 11.26
CA GLY A 591 25.80 -14.83 11.35
C GLY A 591 26.66 -13.72 11.93
N SER A 592 27.97 -13.91 12.14
CA SER A 592 28.84 -12.95 12.84
C SER A 592 28.84 -11.53 12.27
N ALA A 593 28.62 -11.39 10.95
CA ALA A 593 28.47 -10.07 10.30
C ALA A 593 27.21 -9.31 10.71
N ALA A 594 26.27 -9.93 11.42
CA ALA A 594 25.08 -9.30 11.95
C ALA A 594 25.24 -8.78 13.37
N ALA A 595 26.41 -9.00 14.01
CA ALA A 595 26.67 -8.51 15.36
C ALA A 595 26.56 -6.98 15.43
N VAL A 596 26.00 -6.49 16.54
CA VAL A 596 25.88 -5.05 16.85
C VAL A 596 26.61 -4.81 18.15
N ALA A 597 27.55 -3.89 18.14
CA ALA A 597 28.39 -3.62 19.32
C ALA A 597 27.53 -3.21 20.54
N GLY A 598 27.75 -3.88 21.66
CA GLY A 598 27.02 -3.63 22.90
C GLY A 598 25.63 -4.25 23.00
N TYR A 599 25.17 -4.99 22.00
CA TYR A 599 23.83 -5.59 22.01
C TYR A 599 23.84 -7.09 21.75
N GLU A 600 23.03 -7.82 22.48
CA GLU A 600 22.75 -9.22 22.19
C GLU A 600 21.76 -9.34 21.03
N VAL A 601 22.23 -9.82 19.91
CA VAL A 601 21.45 -10.00 18.66
C VAL A 601 21.36 -11.48 18.33
N GLY A 602 20.16 -11.95 18.05
CA GLY A 602 19.90 -13.30 17.55
C GLY A 602 19.44 -13.28 16.10
N GLY A 603 19.76 -14.33 15.34
CA GLY A 603 19.27 -14.41 13.96
C GLY A 603 19.80 -15.59 13.17
N LYS A 604 19.40 -15.63 11.89
CA LYS A 604 19.78 -16.72 10.97
C LYS A 604 20.06 -16.19 9.58
N THR A 605 21.21 -16.59 9.04
CA THR A 605 21.61 -16.36 7.65
C THR A 605 20.83 -17.23 6.68
N GLY A 606 20.53 -16.67 5.50
CA GLY A 606 19.91 -17.35 4.36
C GLY A 606 20.75 -17.25 3.09
N THR A 607 20.80 -18.33 2.35
CA THR A 607 21.33 -18.39 0.99
C THR A 607 20.49 -19.39 0.21
N ALA A 608 19.76 -18.91 -0.79
CA ALA A 608 18.91 -19.73 -1.65
C ALA A 608 19.36 -19.59 -3.11
N GLU A 609 19.75 -20.69 -3.75
CA GLU A 609 20.04 -20.71 -5.18
C GLU A 609 18.71 -20.62 -5.95
N LYS A 610 18.60 -19.68 -6.87
CA LYS A 610 17.39 -19.48 -7.68
C LYS A 610 17.24 -20.54 -8.77
N LEU A 611 16.01 -20.74 -9.21
CA LEU A 611 15.71 -21.59 -10.36
C LEU A 611 16.02 -20.85 -11.69
N PRO A 612 16.48 -21.56 -12.73
CA PRO A 612 16.89 -22.98 -12.70
C PRO A 612 18.18 -23.17 -11.88
N ARG A 613 18.25 -24.28 -11.13
CA ARG A 613 19.46 -24.61 -10.35
C ARG A 613 20.71 -24.60 -11.22
N LYS A 614 21.87 -24.29 -10.64
CA LYS A 614 23.16 -24.08 -11.29
C LYS A 614 23.23 -22.88 -12.22
N SER A 615 22.25 -21.95 -12.12
CA SER A 615 22.32 -20.65 -12.80
C SER A 615 23.38 -19.72 -12.20
N GLY A 616 23.86 -20.02 -10.99
CA GLY A 616 24.76 -19.15 -10.22
C GLY A 616 24.07 -17.90 -9.65
N ARG A 617 22.74 -17.81 -9.75
CA ARG A 617 21.95 -16.71 -9.19
C ARG A 617 21.45 -17.07 -7.80
N TYR A 618 21.61 -16.16 -6.86
CA TYR A 618 21.28 -16.39 -5.47
C TYR A 618 20.43 -15.26 -4.90
N LEU A 619 19.59 -15.62 -3.92
CA LEU A 619 19.00 -14.72 -2.99
C LEU A 619 19.67 -14.94 -1.64
N VAL A 620 20.22 -13.88 -1.04
CA VAL A 620 20.81 -13.93 0.30
C VAL A 620 19.96 -13.13 1.27
N SER A 621 19.90 -13.60 2.52
CA SER A 621 19.03 -12.97 3.52
C SER A 621 19.60 -13.09 4.94
N PHE A 622 19.06 -12.25 5.82
CA PHE A 622 19.26 -12.37 7.26
C PHE A 622 17.96 -12.06 7.99
N ALA A 623 17.49 -13.00 8.81
CA ALA A 623 16.34 -12.85 9.67
C ALA A 623 16.83 -12.77 11.12
N GLY A 624 16.61 -11.64 11.80
CA GLY A 624 17.15 -11.45 13.14
C GLY A 624 16.28 -10.54 14.01
N PHE A 625 16.64 -10.49 15.27
CA PHE A 625 15.89 -9.79 16.31
C PHE A 625 16.83 -9.31 17.44
N ALA A 626 16.38 -8.35 18.20
CA ALA A 626 17.07 -7.88 19.41
C ALA A 626 16.08 -7.19 20.39
N PRO A 627 16.45 -7.13 21.70
CA PRO A 627 17.46 -7.91 22.39
C PRO A 627 17.10 -9.40 22.47
N VAL A 628 18.07 -10.27 22.74
CA VAL A 628 17.80 -11.73 22.84
C VAL A 628 16.94 -12.06 24.06
N SER A 629 17.19 -11.39 25.17
CA SER A 629 16.45 -11.61 26.42
C SER A 629 14.98 -11.22 26.32
N ASP A 630 14.70 -10.03 25.73
CA ASP A 630 13.37 -9.44 25.59
C ASP A 630 13.21 -8.80 24.19
N PRO A 631 12.88 -9.58 23.17
CA PRO A 631 12.81 -9.11 21.79
C PRO A 631 11.83 -7.96 21.59
N GLN A 632 12.33 -6.79 21.18
CA GLN A 632 11.56 -5.59 20.91
C GLN A 632 11.35 -5.35 19.41
N VAL A 633 12.25 -5.87 18.57
CA VAL A 633 12.21 -5.66 17.14
C VAL A 633 12.75 -6.88 16.39
N VAL A 634 12.05 -7.22 15.31
CA VAL A 634 12.45 -8.19 14.29
C VAL A 634 12.76 -7.42 13.01
N VAL A 635 13.92 -7.69 12.41
CA VAL A 635 14.31 -7.17 11.10
C VAL A 635 14.65 -8.33 10.18
N TYR A 636 14.06 -8.32 8.99
CA TYR A 636 14.36 -9.30 7.97
C TYR A 636 14.83 -8.60 6.70
N VAL A 637 16.05 -8.88 6.29
CA VAL A 637 16.73 -8.30 5.11
C VAL A 637 16.88 -9.35 4.03
N ILE A 638 16.56 -8.98 2.79
CA ILE A 638 16.78 -9.77 1.59
C ILE A 638 17.57 -8.95 0.57
N ILE A 639 18.54 -9.60 -0.09
CA ILE A 639 19.26 -9.10 -1.26
C ILE A 639 19.09 -10.14 -2.38
N ASP A 640 18.25 -9.84 -3.36
CA ASP A 640 17.98 -10.70 -4.51
C ASP A 640 19.00 -10.42 -5.62
N GLU A 641 19.76 -11.43 -6.03
CA GLU A 641 20.81 -11.35 -7.03
C GLU A 641 21.79 -10.18 -6.75
N PRO A 642 22.61 -10.27 -5.69
CA PRO A 642 23.65 -9.25 -5.42
C PRO A 642 24.42 -8.88 -6.68
N GLY A 643 24.85 -7.62 -6.83
CA GLY A 643 25.40 -7.00 -8.06
C GLY A 643 26.75 -7.55 -8.53
N PHE A 644 26.97 -8.85 -8.34
CA PHE A 644 28.11 -9.60 -8.86
C PHE A 644 27.66 -10.49 -10.03
N PRO A 645 28.60 -10.90 -10.92
CA PRO A 645 28.29 -11.90 -11.93
C PRO A 645 27.71 -13.18 -11.29
N PRO A 646 26.82 -13.90 -11.99
CA PRO A 646 26.29 -15.17 -11.50
C PRO A 646 27.42 -16.12 -11.07
N GLY A 647 27.40 -16.54 -9.81
CA GLY A 647 28.48 -17.38 -9.25
C GLY A 647 28.55 -17.35 -7.72
N PRO A 648 29.62 -17.90 -7.14
CA PRO A 648 29.79 -18.00 -5.69
C PRO A 648 29.74 -16.65 -4.96
N GLU A 649 30.18 -15.57 -5.60
CA GLU A 649 30.17 -14.21 -5.02
C GLU A 649 28.77 -13.74 -4.66
N GLN A 650 27.75 -14.17 -5.39
CA GLN A 650 26.35 -13.86 -5.03
C GLN A 650 25.86 -14.63 -3.78
N ALA A 651 26.54 -15.68 -3.37
CA ALA A 651 26.06 -16.59 -2.33
C ALA A 651 26.44 -16.17 -0.90
N HIS A 652 27.07 -15.00 -0.71
CA HIS A 652 27.54 -14.56 0.60
C HIS A 652 26.41 -13.90 1.44
N SER A 653 25.87 -14.67 2.39
CA SER A 653 24.84 -14.16 3.31
C SER A 653 25.33 -13.04 4.25
N SER A 654 26.65 -12.86 4.38
CA SER A 654 27.25 -11.73 5.11
C SER A 654 26.83 -10.37 4.58
N TYR A 655 26.44 -10.27 3.31
CA TYR A 655 25.91 -9.03 2.73
C TYR A 655 24.61 -8.59 3.41
N ALA A 656 23.63 -9.48 3.48
CA ALA A 656 22.36 -9.19 4.16
C ALA A 656 22.55 -9.02 5.68
N SER A 657 23.48 -9.79 6.29
CA SER A 657 23.85 -9.67 7.70
C SER A 657 24.47 -8.30 8.02
N GLY A 658 25.32 -7.77 7.12
CA GLY A 658 25.93 -6.44 7.29
C GLY A 658 24.91 -5.30 7.16
N VAL A 659 23.96 -5.40 6.22
CA VAL A 659 22.85 -4.43 6.10
C VAL A 659 21.97 -4.48 7.36
N PHE A 660 21.64 -5.70 7.84
CA PHE A 660 20.89 -5.89 9.09
C PHE A 660 21.63 -5.25 10.29
N SER A 661 22.92 -5.48 10.46
CA SER A 661 23.73 -4.93 11.56
C SER A 661 23.67 -3.41 11.60
N LYS A 662 23.81 -2.77 10.45
CA LYS A 662 23.72 -1.31 10.33
C LYS A 662 22.31 -0.78 10.69
N ILE A 663 21.26 -1.42 10.17
CA ILE A 663 19.87 -1.07 10.47
C ILE A 663 19.62 -1.21 11.98
N MET A 664 19.99 -2.34 12.56
CA MET A 664 19.74 -2.63 13.95
C MET A 664 20.54 -1.70 14.89
N GLY A 665 21.78 -1.37 14.51
CA GLY A 665 22.64 -0.46 15.26
C GLY A 665 22.07 0.95 15.45
N GLU A 666 21.25 1.43 14.51
CA GLU A 666 20.57 2.72 14.65
C GLU A 666 19.15 2.58 15.24
N ILE A 667 18.46 1.46 15.00
CA ILE A 667 17.10 1.25 15.53
C ILE A 667 17.12 1.05 17.03
N LEU A 668 18.03 0.22 17.58
CA LEU A 668 18.04 -0.14 19.00
C LEU A 668 18.13 1.08 19.93
N PRO A 669 19.09 2.01 19.78
CA PRO A 669 19.12 3.21 20.60
C PRO A 669 17.89 4.11 20.35
N TYR A 670 17.36 4.17 19.12
CA TYR A 670 16.18 4.96 18.81
C TYR A 670 14.93 4.48 19.56
N ILE A 671 14.75 3.15 19.70
CA ILE A 671 13.63 2.58 20.46
C ILE A 671 13.92 2.45 21.96
N ASN A 672 14.97 3.12 22.47
CA ASN A 672 15.41 3.12 23.86
C ASN A 672 15.83 1.74 24.41
N VAL A 673 16.39 0.89 23.57
CA VAL A 673 17.09 -0.32 23.98
C VAL A 673 18.53 0.07 24.29
N PHE A 674 18.96 -0.11 25.52
CA PHE A 674 20.31 0.25 25.96
C PHE A 674 21.28 -0.92 25.76
N PRO A 675 22.58 -0.64 25.53
CA PRO A 675 23.59 -1.67 25.45
C PRO A 675 23.64 -2.52 26.74
N THR A 676 23.80 -3.81 26.58
CA THR A 676 23.92 -4.77 27.71
C THR A 676 25.34 -4.93 28.20
N GLU A 677 26.34 -4.61 27.38
CA GLU A 677 27.76 -4.59 27.76
C GLU A 677 28.22 -3.14 27.86
N ASP A 678 28.99 -2.85 28.93
CA ASP A 678 29.73 -1.60 29.05
C ASP A 678 30.81 -1.63 27.94
N THR A 679 30.52 -1.07 26.78
CA THR A 679 31.51 -0.87 25.73
C THR A 679 32.45 0.22 26.22
N GLY A 680 33.35 -0.15 27.15
CA GLY A 680 34.46 0.70 27.53
C GLY A 680 35.13 1.18 26.24
N ASP A 681 35.30 2.47 26.15
CA ASP A 681 35.77 3.26 25.03
C ASP A 681 37.16 2.78 24.54
N GLU A 682 37.17 1.64 23.84
CA GLU A 682 38.35 1.08 23.15
C GLU A 682 38.06 0.82 21.68
N THR A 683 37.80 1.88 20.92
CA THR A 683 38.00 1.83 19.47
C THR A 683 38.44 3.20 18.92
N THR A 684 39.59 3.64 19.36
CA THR A 684 40.44 4.49 18.50
C THR A 684 41.57 3.61 17.99
N ASN A 685 41.31 2.87 16.92
CA ASN A 685 42.42 2.49 16.01
C ASN A 685 42.72 3.74 15.16
N PRO A 686 43.91 4.30 15.27
CA PRO A 686 44.30 5.42 14.42
C PRO A 686 44.47 4.90 12.99
N VAL A 687 43.72 5.48 12.07
CA VAL A 687 44.09 5.44 10.65
C VAL A 687 45.37 6.24 10.52
N GLU A 688 46.50 5.56 10.36
CA GLU A 688 47.76 6.20 9.99
C GLU A 688 47.60 6.94 8.65
N GLY A 689 47.88 8.23 8.67
CA GLY A 689 48.23 9.00 7.49
C GLY A 689 47.33 10.17 7.10
N LEU A 690 47.28 11.24 7.92
CA LEU A 690 47.09 12.61 7.46
C LEU A 690 47.82 13.55 8.42
N PRO A 691 48.47 14.64 7.93
CA PRO A 691 49.41 15.46 8.70
C PRO A 691 48.72 16.33 9.73
N GLU A 692 49.39 16.44 10.89
CA GLU A 692 49.05 17.34 11.99
C GLU A 692 49.03 18.81 11.55
N ASN A 693 47.98 19.53 11.93
CA ASN A 693 48.01 21.00 12.02
C ASN A 693 47.69 21.39 13.45
N GLU A 694 48.62 22.13 14.01
CA GLU A 694 48.63 22.59 15.41
C GLU A 694 47.52 23.62 15.70
N GLY A 695 46.90 23.44 16.87
CA GLY A 695 46.52 24.48 17.83
C GLY A 695 45.31 25.34 17.55
N ILE A 696 44.31 25.22 18.41
CA ILE A 696 43.78 26.28 19.27
C ILE A 696 42.82 25.62 20.30
N ASN A 697 43.02 25.96 21.56
CA ASN A 697 42.23 25.59 22.75
C ASN A 697 40.85 26.27 22.75
N ASP A 698 39.92 25.60 23.40
CA ASP A 698 38.90 25.97 24.39
C ASP A 698 37.46 25.56 24.04
N GLY A 699 37.01 24.63 24.79
CA GLY A 699 35.75 24.39 25.46
C GLY A 699 34.44 24.87 24.80
N GLU A 700 33.72 23.92 24.23
CA GLU A 700 32.27 23.83 24.37
C GLU A 700 31.79 22.50 23.71
N ALA A 701 30.87 21.81 24.39
CA ALA A 701 30.35 20.53 23.97
C ALA A 701 29.64 20.65 22.61
N ALA A 702 30.20 20.01 21.59
CA ALA A 702 29.59 19.94 20.25
C ALA A 702 28.45 18.93 20.21
N GLN A 703 27.22 19.44 20.24
CA GLN A 703 26.05 18.69 19.79
C GLN A 703 26.16 18.45 18.28
N THR A 704 26.07 17.20 17.87
CA THR A 704 26.04 16.80 16.44
C THR A 704 24.76 17.35 15.80
N PRO A 705 24.81 18.08 14.68
CA PRO A 705 23.62 18.62 14.05
C PRO A 705 22.86 17.55 13.26
N ALA A 706 21.58 17.39 13.57
CA ALA A 706 20.62 16.70 12.74
C ALA A 706 20.51 17.37 11.34
N PRO A 707 20.14 16.65 10.27
CA PRO A 707 20.18 17.18 8.92
C PRO A 707 19.24 18.37 8.74
N GLN A 708 19.81 19.53 8.48
CA GLN A 708 19.12 20.84 8.40
C GLN A 708 18.12 21.01 7.24
N LEU A 709 17.98 20.04 6.33
CA LEU A 709 17.07 20.17 5.17
C LEU A 709 15.61 19.90 5.51
N VAL A 710 15.34 19.03 6.50
CA VAL A 710 13.98 18.67 6.92
C VAL A 710 13.37 19.79 7.78
N ASP A 711 14.19 20.47 8.59
CA ASP A 711 13.76 21.50 9.52
C ASP A 711 13.27 22.80 8.83
N ARG A 712 13.82 23.17 7.66
CA ARG A 712 13.41 24.38 6.93
C ARG A 712 12.04 24.24 6.25
N ARG A 713 11.71 23.06 5.70
CA ARG A 713 10.40 22.83 5.08
C ARG A 713 9.30 22.65 6.11
N MET A 714 9.59 21.93 7.21
CA MET A 714 8.63 21.73 8.31
C MET A 714 8.36 23.03 9.08
N LYS A 715 9.35 23.90 9.25
CA LYS A 715 9.13 25.22 9.84
C LYS A 715 8.25 26.12 8.97
N ALA A 716 8.42 26.09 7.67
CA ALA A 716 7.60 26.83 6.73
C ALA A 716 6.14 26.32 6.70
N ILE A 717 5.93 25.01 6.88
CA ILE A 717 4.58 24.40 6.96
C ILE A 717 3.93 24.70 8.31
N ALA A 718 4.68 24.62 9.41
CA ALA A 718 4.19 24.93 10.77
C ALA A 718 3.87 26.43 10.94
N GLU A 719 4.66 27.32 10.35
CA GLU A 719 4.37 28.76 10.34
C GLU A 719 3.12 29.09 9.51
N LYS A 720 2.89 28.40 8.37
CA LYS A 720 1.65 28.57 7.57
C LYS A 720 0.41 28.06 8.33
N LEU A 721 0.50 26.92 9.01
CA LEU A 721 -0.61 26.35 9.79
C LEU A 721 -0.96 27.21 11.02
N SER A 722 0.03 27.85 11.66
CA SER A 722 -0.22 28.74 12.81
C SER A 722 -0.88 30.06 12.40
N VAL A 723 -0.65 30.55 11.18
CA VAL A 723 -1.32 31.75 10.65
C VAL A 723 -2.79 31.47 10.31
N GLU A 724 -3.11 30.29 9.74
CA GLU A 724 -4.51 29.91 9.46
C GLU A 724 -5.33 29.66 10.74
N CYS A 725 -4.74 29.13 11.82
CA CYS A 725 -5.42 29.03 13.11
C CYS A 725 -5.70 30.37 13.77
N LEU A 726 -4.83 31.37 13.58
CA LEU A 726 -5.02 32.70 14.17
C LEU A 726 -6.05 33.56 13.43
N VAL A 727 -6.26 33.31 12.14
CA VAL A 727 -7.27 34.04 11.35
C VAL A 727 -8.69 33.54 11.68
N ASN A 728 -8.88 32.26 11.99
CA ASN A 728 -10.19 31.71 12.34
C ASN A 728 -10.66 32.01 13.78
N VAL A 729 -9.81 32.54 14.66
CA VAL A 729 -10.19 32.93 16.03
C VAL A 729 -10.67 34.40 16.13
N HIS A 730 -10.44 35.20 15.07
CA HIS A 730 -10.86 36.64 15.08
C HIS A 730 -12.17 36.93 14.36
N GLU A 731 -12.84 35.95 13.75
CA GLU A 731 -14.14 36.15 13.09
C GLU A 731 -15.35 35.63 13.89
N THR A 732 -15.19 35.26 15.16
CA THR A 732 -16.30 34.90 16.05
C THR A 732 -16.24 35.72 17.33
N HIS A 733 -16.41 37.05 17.16
CA HIS A 733 -16.90 37.93 18.22
C HIS A 733 -17.69 39.09 17.59
#